data_7f321e45380224c280eebdfb2671e7e9
#
_entry.id   7f321e45380224c280eebdfb2671e7e9
#
_cell.length_a   1.000
_cell.length_b   1.000
_cell.length_c   1.000
_cell.angle_alpha   90.00
_cell.angle_beta   90.00
_cell.angle_gamma   90.00
#
_symmetry.space_group_name_H-M   'P 1'
#
loop_
_entity.id
_entity.type
_entity.pdbx_description
1 polymer ?
#
loop_
_entity_poly.entity_id
_entity_poly.type
_entity_poly.pdbx_seq_one_letter_code
_entity_poly.pdbx_strand_id
1 'polypeptide(L)'
;MAAIGANGTNAYTSQDMTVYVEDIPSNEVENWAKIEADRFRNPVIRGFHTELETIYEEKNMSLTQDSRKVWEALDAALFPHHPYGTQTVLGTQEHLKNPSITNVKNYHKTYYVPNNMAICLSGDLNPDEVIATIDKYFGDMVPNENLPKLEFQPEEPITEPVVREVYGLEAANVLLGWRLPGTSTDSNDVAQIASAILNNGQAGLIDLDLNQQQKVLGAYGGYSGQPDYSSFILGGRPKAGQSLEEVRDLLLAEVAKLRSGDFDEKLIEASINNFKLYMMHALEDNSSRADMYVQSFIAGTDWADEVAQLDRMEKITKQDVVEWANKYLAENGYVIVFKREGEDKSVQKIAAPKITPIATNRDQQSAFLTEIQQSEVTPIEPVFVDYQKEMAQFDVRDGIHVLYKKNELNDIFTLNYVFDTGTENDPTLALAFNYLSYLGTGSMTAEQIASEMYDIACSFLMGAGSNQSTISISGLSENMPRAMEIVEGLIAGAVADEAILENLKQDLIKSRADAKLNQGRNFAALQRYMFYGEEYIKRTTLSNEALSALGSEELIAAVRDLMNKQHEVLYYGPMSEEQVKASIAERHKAAEVLTPLEKSYPKRLLTDKSSVVLAQYDANQLYYLQFSNRGELFDVKNDPAITLYNEYFGGSMNSICFQEMREARGLAYTAQAWIGEPSFADDNYSYIAFIATQNDKMQTAIEAFDEIINQMPESEAAFQIAKEAILTRLRTQRTTGAHVLNSYLSLRRLGLTEDRDRQIFEKVQAMTLDDVKATQQQWVKGRPYTYGILGDIKNLDLNYLKTLGPIRTVSQEEIFGY
;
A
#
# COMPACT_ATOMS: atom_id res chain seq x y z
N MET A 1 -7.74 -15.41 17.50
CA MET A 1 -6.49 -15.34 16.72
C MET A 1 -5.36 -14.65 17.50
N ALA A 2 -5.52 -13.44 17.99
CA ALA A 2 -4.44 -12.78 18.75
C ALA A 2 -3.89 -13.61 19.92
N ALA A 3 -4.73 -14.40 20.60
CA ALA A 3 -4.31 -15.27 21.71
C ALA A 3 -3.34 -16.39 21.33
N ILE A 4 -3.29 -16.75 20.05
CA ILE A 4 -2.31 -17.71 19.48
C ILE A 4 -1.17 -17.02 18.75
N GLY A 5 -1.06 -15.69 18.87
CA GLY A 5 -0.04 -14.90 18.23
C GLY A 5 -0.21 -14.68 16.74
N ALA A 6 -1.41 -14.81 16.22
CA ALA A 6 -1.71 -14.44 14.85
C ALA A 6 -1.47 -12.95 14.62
N ASN A 7 -0.87 -12.63 13.47
CA ASN A 7 -0.64 -11.28 12.99
C ASN A 7 -1.42 -11.05 11.70
N GLY A 8 -1.76 -9.81 11.38
CA GLY A 8 -2.44 -9.47 10.13
C GLY A 8 -3.82 -10.10 9.96
N THR A 9 -4.46 -10.56 11.05
CA THR A 9 -5.83 -11.13 11.01
C THR A 9 -6.77 -10.12 10.36
N ASN A 10 -7.33 -10.48 9.22
CA ASN A 10 -8.21 -9.64 8.42
C ASN A 10 -9.18 -10.49 7.59
N ALA A 11 -10.15 -9.83 6.97
CA ALA A 11 -11.00 -10.44 5.95
C ALA A 11 -11.33 -9.40 4.88
N TYR A 12 -11.44 -9.84 3.65
CA TYR A 12 -11.87 -9.00 2.54
C TYR A 12 -12.90 -9.71 1.68
N THR A 13 -13.76 -8.93 1.05
CA THR A 13 -14.83 -9.43 0.18
C THR A 13 -14.76 -8.72 -1.17
N SER A 14 -14.82 -9.49 -2.24
CA SER A 14 -15.06 -9.00 -3.60
C SER A 14 -16.38 -9.56 -4.14
N GLN A 15 -16.60 -9.43 -5.43
CA GLN A 15 -17.82 -9.94 -6.06
C GLN A 15 -17.93 -11.47 -5.99
N ASP A 16 -16.80 -12.19 -6.03
CA ASP A 16 -16.75 -13.65 -6.17
C ASP A 16 -16.28 -14.37 -4.92
N MET A 17 -15.71 -13.66 -3.94
CA MET A 17 -15.08 -14.29 -2.77
C MET A 17 -15.21 -13.48 -1.50
N THR A 18 -15.19 -14.18 -0.38
CA THR A 18 -14.82 -13.66 0.94
C THR A 18 -13.62 -14.46 1.42
N VAL A 19 -12.52 -13.78 1.73
CA VAL A 19 -11.27 -14.41 2.16
C VAL A 19 -10.93 -13.94 3.56
N TYR A 20 -10.65 -14.89 4.44
CA TYR A 20 -10.12 -14.65 5.78
C TYR A 20 -8.62 -14.90 5.74
N VAL A 21 -7.82 -13.90 6.07
CA VAL A 21 -6.36 -13.95 6.00
C VAL A 21 -5.76 -13.86 7.38
N GLU A 22 -4.77 -14.70 7.65
CA GLU A 22 -4.12 -14.82 8.94
C GLU A 22 -2.69 -15.28 8.76
N ASP A 23 -1.77 -14.61 9.44
CA ASP A 23 -0.39 -15.03 9.58
C ASP A 23 -0.22 -15.62 10.98
N ILE A 24 -0.05 -16.95 11.06
CA ILE A 24 0.00 -17.69 12.33
C ILE A 24 1.36 -18.35 12.55
N PRO A 25 1.78 -18.53 13.82
CA PRO A 25 2.93 -19.36 14.13
C PRO A 25 2.74 -20.82 13.67
N SER A 26 3.78 -21.44 13.11
CA SER A 26 3.70 -22.81 12.59
C SER A 26 3.34 -23.85 13.66
N ASN A 27 3.64 -23.58 14.92
CA ASN A 27 3.29 -24.41 16.07
C ASN A 27 1.84 -24.25 16.55
N GLU A 28 1.08 -23.30 16.00
CA GLU A 28 -0.29 -22.98 16.40
C GLU A 28 -1.35 -23.46 15.40
N VAL A 29 -0.96 -24.21 14.39
CA VAL A 29 -1.88 -24.71 13.33
C VAL A 29 -3.07 -25.47 13.92
N GLU A 30 -2.88 -26.28 14.98
CA GLU A 30 -3.99 -27.01 15.60
C GLU A 30 -4.97 -26.08 16.32
N ASN A 31 -4.47 -25.07 17.06
CA ASN A 31 -5.33 -24.08 17.72
C ASN A 31 -6.04 -23.19 16.70
N TRP A 32 -5.37 -22.80 15.63
CA TRP A 32 -5.98 -22.11 14.51
C TRP A 32 -7.13 -22.94 13.91
N ALA A 33 -6.90 -24.22 13.63
CA ALA A 33 -7.92 -25.10 13.07
C ALA A 33 -9.14 -25.24 14.00
N LYS A 34 -8.94 -25.32 15.33
CA LYS A 34 -10.03 -25.32 16.32
C LYS A 34 -10.85 -24.04 16.25
N ILE A 35 -10.17 -22.87 16.23
CA ILE A 35 -10.82 -21.55 16.24
C ILE A 35 -11.64 -21.37 14.97
N GLU A 36 -11.03 -21.63 13.80
CA GLU A 36 -11.67 -21.43 12.51
C GLU A 36 -12.83 -22.41 12.29
N ALA A 37 -12.64 -23.68 12.64
CA ALA A 37 -13.73 -24.67 12.55
C ALA A 37 -14.94 -24.29 13.44
N ASP A 38 -14.71 -23.80 14.65
CA ASP A 38 -15.81 -23.35 15.53
C ASP A 38 -16.46 -22.08 14.96
N ARG A 39 -15.69 -21.12 14.48
CA ARG A 39 -16.21 -19.88 13.89
C ARG A 39 -17.12 -20.13 12.70
N PHE A 40 -16.72 -21.00 11.79
CA PHE A 40 -17.53 -21.35 10.61
C PHE A 40 -18.73 -22.21 10.95
N ARG A 41 -18.63 -23.09 11.97
CA ARG A 41 -19.72 -23.96 12.40
C ARG A 41 -20.77 -23.23 13.23
N ASN A 42 -20.32 -22.32 14.11
CA ASN A 42 -21.15 -21.66 15.10
C ASN A 42 -21.02 -20.11 15.02
N PRO A 43 -21.46 -19.49 13.92
CA PRO A 43 -21.32 -18.05 13.77
C PRO A 43 -22.10 -17.31 14.87
N VAL A 44 -21.39 -16.55 15.68
CA VAL A 44 -21.97 -15.71 16.71
C VAL A 44 -21.98 -14.27 16.23
N ILE A 45 -23.15 -13.78 15.82
CA ILE A 45 -23.33 -12.41 15.35
C ILE A 45 -23.54 -11.49 16.56
N ARG A 46 -22.44 -11.05 17.18
CA ARG A 46 -22.43 -10.06 18.27
C ARG A 46 -22.12 -8.68 17.73
N GLY A 47 -22.57 -7.64 18.45
CA GLY A 47 -22.28 -6.26 18.07
C GLY A 47 -22.86 -5.86 16.71
N PHE A 48 -23.80 -6.60 16.16
CA PHE A 48 -24.31 -6.45 14.81
C PHE A 48 -24.73 -5.01 14.48
N HIS A 49 -25.44 -4.33 15.38
CA HIS A 49 -25.90 -2.97 15.13
C HIS A 49 -24.76 -1.94 15.19
N THR A 50 -23.76 -2.16 16.05
CA THR A 50 -22.58 -1.30 16.13
C THR A 50 -21.74 -1.47 14.88
N GLU A 51 -21.49 -2.71 14.46
CA GLU A 51 -20.77 -2.99 13.22
C GLU A 51 -21.47 -2.45 11.98
N LEU A 52 -22.80 -2.52 11.96
CA LEU A 52 -23.60 -1.95 10.89
C LEU A 52 -23.40 -0.43 10.76
N GLU A 53 -23.28 0.28 11.89
CA GLU A 53 -22.98 1.72 11.87
C GLU A 53 -21.57 1.97 11.33
N THR A 54 -20.62 1.12 11.68
CA THR A 54 -19.25 1.15 11.15
C THR A 54 -19.23 0.98 9.63
N ILE A 55 -19.96 -0.02 9.11
CA ILE A 55 -20.06 -0.27 7.66
C ILE A 55 -20.83 0.88 6.96
N TYR A 56 -21.81 1.47 7.63
CA TYR A 56 -22.51 2.64 7.11
C TYR A 56 -21.56 3.84 6.96
N GLU A 57 -20.67 4.06 7.94
CA GLU A 57 -19.64 5.09 7.84
C GLU A 57 -18.60 4.74 6.74
N GLU A 58 -18.25 3.48 6.60
CA GLU A 58 -17.40 3.02 5.48
C GLU A 58 -18.04 3.32 4.12
N LYS A 59 -19.36 3.07 3.98
CA LYS A 59 -20.08 3.45 2.75
C LYS A 59 -20.08 4.96 2.55
N ASN A 60 -20.27 5.75 3.60
CA ASN A 60 -20.19 7.22 3.51
C ASN A 60 -18.79 7.68 3.07
N MET A 61 -17.73 7.08 3.60
CA MET A 61 -16.35 7.33 3.14
C MET A 61 -16.18 6.97 1.67
N SER A 62 -16.69 5.83 1.25
CA SER A 62 -16.61 5.38 -0.14
C SER A 62 -17.29 6.34 -1.13
N LEU A 63 -18.38 6.97 -0.72
CA LEU A 63 -19.10 7.96 -1.53
C LEU A 63 -18.34 9.31 -1.68
N THR A 64 -17.32 9.57 -0.84
CA THR A 64 -16.46 10.75 -1.00
C THR A 64 -15.28 10.51 -1.95
N GLN A 65 -15.05 9.27 -2.37
CA GLN A 65 -13.99 8.89 -3.31
C GLN A 65 -14.55 8.84 -4.73
N ASP A 66 -14.16 9.79 -5.55
CA ASP A 66 -14.66 9.86 -6.93
C ASP A 66 -14.24 8.64 -7.77
N SER A 67 -13.07 8.06 -7.52
CA SER A 67 -12.61 6.83 -8.18
C SER A 67 -13.61 5.68 -8.03
N ARG A 68 -14.20 5.50 -6.84
CA ARG A 68 -15.18 4.44 -6.62
C ARG A 68 -16.45 4.63 -7.45
N LYS A 69 -16.92 5.86 -7.55
CA LYS A 69 -18.09 6.20 -8.40
C LYS A 69 -17.81 5.90 -9.88
N VAL A 70 -16.58 6.16 -10.34
CA VAL A 70 -16.16 5.87 -11.72
C VAL A 70 -16.19 4.38 -12.00
N TRP A 71 -15.65 3.56 -11.08
CA TRP A 71 -15.67 2.11 -11.21
C TRP A 71 -17.10 1.55 -11.15
N GLU A 72 -17.93 1.99 -10.19
CA GLU A 72 -19.34 1.56 -10.10
C GLU A 72 -20.11 1.91 -11.38
N ALA A 73 -19.85 3.08 -11.98
CA ALA A 73 -20.48 3.48 -13.24
C ALA A 73 -20.00 2.66 -14.45
N LEU A 74 -18.72 2.28 -14.45
CA LEU A 74 -18.15 1.40 -15.47
C LEU A 74 -18.75 0.00 -15.37
N ASP A 75 -18.74 -0.61 -14.19
CA ASP A 75 -19.25 -1.96 -13.96
C ASP A 75 -20.76 -2.05 -14.27
N ALA A 76 -21.54 -1.06 -13.81
CA ALA A 76 -22.97 -1.00 -14.14
C ALA A 76 -23.27 -0.90 -15.65
N ALA A 77 -22.36 -0.35 -16.42
CA ALA A 77 -22.51 -0.25 -17.86
C ALA A 77 -21.92 -1.46 -18.62
N LEU A 78 -20.85 -2.07 -18.09
CA LEU A 78 -20.30 -3.30 -18.63
C LEU A 78 -21.21 -4.50 -18.36
N PHE A 79 -21.84 -4.57 -17.18
CA PHE A 79 -22.57 -5.72 -16.69
C PHE A 79 -23.99 -5.36 -16.24
N PRO A 80 -24.87 -4.86 -17.14
CA PRO A 80 -26.20 -4.37 -16.76
C PRO A 80 -27.16 -5.46 -16.27
N HIS A 81 -26.88 -6.74 -16.50
CA HIS A 81 -27.72 -7.86 -16.07
C HIS A 81 -27.00 -8.77 -15.06
N HIS A 82 -25.68 -8.75 -15.05
CA HIS A 82 -24.86 -9.58 -14.15
C HIS A 82 -24.66 -8.90 -12.79
N PRO A 83 -24.53 -9.63 -11.69
CA PRO A 83 -24.23 -9.07 -10.37
C PRO A 83 -23.02 -8.15 -10.29
N TYR A 84 -22.01 -8.34 -11.13
CA TYR A 84 -20.84 -7.44 -11.18
C TYR A 84 -21.21 -5.97 -11.41
N GLY A 85 -22.25 -5.71 -12.14
CA GLY A 85 -22.71 -4.33 -12.41
C GLY A 85 -24.01 -3.95 -11.72
N THR A 86 -24.85 -4.92 -11.31
CA THR A 86 -26.15 -4.62 -10.68
C THR A 86 -26.07 -4.50 -9.16
N GLN A 87 -24.95 -4.90 -8.54
CA GLN A 87 -24.74 -4.87 -7.10
C GLN A 87 -23.35 -4.31 -6.77
N THR A 88 -23.23 -3.73 -5.59
CA THR A 88 -21.93 -3.35 -5.02
C THR A 88 -21.66 -4.18 -3.78
N VAL A 89 -20.37 -4.45 -3.48
CA VAL A 89 -19.98 -5.27 -2.31
C VAL A 89 -20.51 -4.71 -1.01
N LEU A 90 -20.42 -3.39 -0.79
CA LEU A 90 -20.96 -2.73 0.40
C LEU A 90 -22.49 -2.59 0.40
N GLY A 91 -23.14 -2.78 -0.74
CA GLY A 91 -24.54 -2.47 -0.91
C GLY A 91 -24.84 -0.97 -0.93
N THR A 92 -26.11 -0.62 -0.83
CA THR A 92 -26.56 0.77 -0.74
C THR A 92 -26.73 1.20 0.71
N GLN A 93 -26.79 2.51 0.95
CA GLN A 93 -27.13 3.05 2.28
C GLN A 93 -28.48 2.53 2.80
N GLU A 94 -29.45 2.30 1.91
CA GLU A 94 -30.76 1.71 2.26
C GLU A 94 -30.63 0.26 2.76
N HIS A 95 -29.77 -0.55 2.11
CA HIS A 95 -29.50 -1.92 2.56
C HIS A 95 -28.89 -1.95 3.97
N LEU A 96 -27.99 -1.02 4.28
CA LEU A 96 -27.31 -0.93 5.57
C LEU A 96 -28.19 -0.41 6.69
N LYS A 97 -29.29 0.29 6.39
CA LYS A 97 -30.23 0.80 7.38
C LYS A 97 -31.16 -0.26 7.98
N ASN A 98 -31.55 -1.24 7.18
CA ASN A 98 -32.54 -2.25 7.56
C ASN A 98 -32.04 -3.67 7.28
N PRO A 99 -30.88 -4.10 7.79
CA PRO A 99 -30.40 -5.45 7.58
C PRO A 99 -31.23 -6.44 8.38
N SER A 100 -31.40 -7.62 7.84
CA SER A 100 -32.04 -8.74 8.53
C SER A 100 -30.99 -9.70 9.09
N ILE A 101 -30.84 -9.80 10.40
CA ILE A 101 -30.02 -10.84 11.05
C ILE A 101 -30.42 -12.23 10.57
N THR A 102 -31.73 -12.47 10.36
CA THR A 102 -32.22 -13.75 9.82
C THR A 102 -31.62 -14.03 8.42
N ASN A 103 -31.59 -13.04 7.54
CA ASN A 103 -31.01 -13.19 6.22
C ASN A 103 -29.48 -13.40 6.29
N VAL A 104 -28.78 -12.68 7.16
CA VAL A 104 -27.34 -12.87 7.38
C VAL A 104 -27.03 -14.30 7.84
N LYS A 105 -27.81 -14.83 8.82
CA LYS A 105 -27.67 -16.22 9.29
C LYS A 105 -27.98 -17.25 8.20
N ASN A 106 -29.04 -16.99 7.42
CA ASN A 106 -29.41 -17.88 6.31
C ASN A 106 -28.35 -17.87 5.21
N TYR A 107 -27.79 -16.70 4.88
CA TYR A 107 -26.71 -16.57 3.93
C TYR A 107 -25.48 -17.36 4.39
N HIS A 108 -25.03 -17.16 5.62
CA HIS A 108 -23.93 -17.91 6.19
C HIS A 108 -24.18 -19.42 6.10
N LYS A 109 -25.32 -19.89 6.57
CA LYS A 109 -25.68 -21.32 6.54
C LYS A 109 -25.72 -21.91 5.13
N THR A 110 -26.03 -21.10 4.12
CA THR A 110 -26.15 -21.54 2.73
C THR A 110 -24.80 -21.66 2.06
N TYR A 111 -23.92 -20.66 2.23
CA TYR A 111 -22.72 -20.49 1.44
C TYR A 111 -21.40 -20.83 2.16
N TYR A 112 -21.38 -20.77 3.50
CA TYR A 112 -20.19 -21.12 4.30
C TYR A 112 -20.21 -22.60 4.66
N VAL A 113 -20.03 -23.42 3.65
CA VAL A 113 -20.11 -24.88 3.71
C VAL A 113 -18.91 -25.51 3.03
N PRO A 114 -18.46 -26.73 3.43
CA PRO A 114 -17.19 -27.28 2.98
C PRO A 114 -17.08 -27.48 1.46
N ASN A 115 -18.18 -27.66 0.76
CA ASN A 115 -18.19 -27.76 -0.71
C ASN A 115 -18.22 -26.40 -1.44
N ASN A 116 -18.09 -25.30 -0.71
CA ASN A 116 -17.96 -23.93 -1.24
C ASN A 116 -16.82 -23.15 -0.57
N MET A 117 -15.89 -23.84 0.08
CA MET A 117 -14.78 -23.24 0.81
C MET A 117 -13.47 -23.93 0.47
N ALA A 118 -12.38 -23.18 0.48
CA ALA A 118 -11.02 -23.71 0.42
C ALA A 118 -10.21 -23.24 1.63
N ILE A 119 -9.26 -24.05 2.04
CA ILE A 119 -8.22 -23.70 3.01
C ILE A 119 -6.90 -23.70 2.26
N CYS A 120 -6.27 -22.54 2.16
CA CYS A 120 -5.01 -22.32 1.45
C CYS A 120 -3.93 -21.95 2.45
N LEU A 121 -2.91 -22.78 2.58
CA LEU A 121 -1.83 -22.61 3.55
C LEU A 121 -0.47 -22.65 2.87
N SER A 122 0.42 -21.77 3.30
CA SER A 122 1.82 -21.74 2.87
C SER A 122 2.71 -21.32 4.03
N GLY A 123 3.85 -21.99 4.18
CA GLY A 123 4.82 -21.66 5.23
C GLY A 123 5.60 -22.89 5.73
N ASP A 124 6.11 -22.78 6.95
CA ASP A 124 6.83 -23.84 7.65
C ASP A 124 5.82 -24.85 8.22
N LEU A 125 5.43 -25.82 7.38
CA LEU A 125 4.43 -26.81 7.71
C LEU A 125 4.72 -28.18 7.04
N ASN A 126 4.24 -29.25 7.68
CA ASN A 126 4.19 -30.58 7.08
C ASN A 126 2.79 -30.80 6.50
N PRO A 127 2.61 -30.93 5.19
CA PRO A 127 1.30 -31.06 4.58
C PRO A 127 0.46 -32.21 5.11
N ASP A 128 1.04 -33.39 5.33
CA ASP A 128 0.31 -34.56 5.80
C ASP A 128 -0.24 -34.37 7.23
N GLU A 129 0.55 -33.78 8.12
CA GLU A 129 0.14 -33.46 9.50
C GLU A 129 -0.94 -32.38 9.53
N VAL A 130 -0.80 -31.37 8.67
CA VAL A 130 -1.77 -30.27 8.59
C VAL A 130 -3.10 -30.78 8.00
N ILE A 131 -3.07 -31.60 6.96
CA ILE A 131 -4.27 -32.23 6.39
C ILE A 131 -4.98 -33.07 7.45
N ALA A 132 -4.24 -33.88 8.23
CA ALA A 132 -4.82 -34.66 9.31
C ALA A 132 -5.46 -33.76 10.41
N THR A 133 -4.84 -32.63 10.71
CA THR A 133 -5.38 -31.64 11.64
C THR A 133 -6.65 -30.99 11.11
N ILE A 134 -6.66 -30.61 9.84
CA ILE A 134 -7.86 -30.04 9.19
C ILE A 134 -8.99 -31.07 9.19
N ASP A 135 -8.73 -32.31 8.80
CA ASP A 135 -9.70 -33.39 8.82
C ASP A 135 -10.30 -33.60 10.21
N LYS A 136 -9.48 -33.54 11.26
CA LYS A 136 -9.92 -33.67 12.66
C LYS A 136 -10.94 -32.61 13.07
N TYR A 137 -10.76 -31.33 12.64
CA TYR A 137 -11.57 -30.23 13.10
C TYR A 137 -12.66 -29.80 12.11
N PHE A 138 -12.48 -30.00 10.82
CA PHE A 138 -13.44 -29.64 9.77
C PHE A 138 -14.15 -30.82 9.15
N GLY A 139 -13.65 -32.06 9.31
CA GLY A 139 -14.12 -33.25 8.60
C GLY A 139 -15.57 -33.65 8.90
N ASP A 140 -16.18 -33.18 9.97
CA ASP A 140 -17.58 -33.41 10.31
C ASP A 140 -18.53 -32.31 9.78
N MET A 141 -18.02 -31.29 9.11
CA MET A 141 -18.85 -30.27 8.48
C MET A 141 -19.64 -30.84 7.31
N VAL A 142 -20.92 -30.49 7.25
CA VAL A 142 -21.85 -31.06 6.28
C VAL A 142 -21.91 -30.19 5.03
N PRO A 143 -21.67 -30.74 3.84
CA PRO A 143 -21.81 -30.00 2.59
C PRO A 143 -23.28 -29.62 2.32
N ASN A 144 -23.49 -28.55 1.57
CA ASN A 144 -24.80 -28.18 1.06
C ASN A 144 -24.99 -28.74 -0.36
N GLU A 145 -25.68 -29.89 -0.46
CA GLU A 145 -25.96 -30.53 -1.76
C GLU A 145 -26.85 -29.66 -2.68
N ASN A 146 -27.53 -28.66 -2.12
CA ASN A 146 -28.41 -27.74 -2.84
C ASN A 146 -27.80 -26.34 -2.86
N LEU A 147 -26.46 -26.23 -2.98
CA LEU A 147 -25.80 -24.94 -3.08
C LEU A 147 -26.37 -24.16 -4.28
N PRO A 148 -26.93 -22.97 -4.07
CA PRO A 148 -27.48 -22.19 -5.16
C PRO A 148 -26.39 -21.85 -6.19
N LYS A 149 -26.67 -22.08 -7.45
CA LYS A 149 -25.84 -21.60 -8.56
C LYS A 149 -26.29 -20.21 -8.94
N LEU A 150 -25.34 -19.35 -9.23
CA LEU A 150 -25.64 -18.03 -9.77
C LEU A 150 -26.30 -18.21 -11.14
N GLU A 151 -27.53 -17.74 -11.27
CA GLU A 151 -28.26 -17.66 -12.54
C GLU A 151 -28.36 -16.20 -12.96
N PHE A 152 -27.91 -15.88 -14.15
CA PHE A 152 -27.97 -14.54 -14.70
C PHE A 152 -28.32 -14.56 -16.19
N GLN A 153 -28.91 -13.47 -16.66
CA GLN A 153 -29.11 -13.27 -18.09
C GLN A 153 -27.74 -12.96 -18.72
N PRO A 154 -27.33 -13.69 -19.78
CA PRO A 154 -26.12 -13.34 -20.50
C PRO A 154 -26.14 -11.88 -21.00
N GLU A 155 -25.00 -11.27 -20.95
CA GLU A 155 -24.83 -9.89 -21.40
C GLU A 155 -24.84 -9.80 -22.92
N GLU A 156 -25.67 -8.93 -23.49
CA GLU A 156 -25.69 -8.65 -24.91
C GLU A 156 -24.41 -7.94 -25.37
N PRO A 157 -23.88 -8.24 -26.57
CA PRO A 157 -22.69 -7.57 -27.09
C PRO A 157 -22.84 -6.04 -27.12
N ILE A 158 -21.82 -5.33 -26.70
CA ILE A 158 -21.73 -3.88 -26.86
C ILE A 158 -21.30 -3.59 -28.30
N THR A 159 -22.15 -2.96 -29.07
CA THR A 159 -21.94 -2.68 -30.52
C THR A 159 -21.66 -1.21 -30.83
N GLU A 160 -21.90 -0.33 -29.89
CA GLU A 160 -21.59 1.11 -29.96
C GLU A 160 -21.15 1.61 -28.56
N PRO A 161 -20.33 2.67 -28.49
CA PRO A 161 -19.80 3.15 -27.22
C PRO A 161 -20.90 3.55 -26.23
N VAL A 162 -20.86 2.97 -25.03
CA VAL A 162 -21.76 3.32 -23.93
C VAL A 162 -21.09 4.39 -23.08
N VAL A 163 -21.65 5.61 -23.10
CA VAL A 163 -21.08 6.75 -22.40
C VAL A 163 -21.73 6.93 -21.03
N ARG A 164 -20.90 7.19 -20.02
CA ARG A 164 -21.32 7.60 -18.67
C ARG A 164 -20.56 8.86 -18.24
N GLU A 165 -21.21 9.70 -17.47
CA GLU A 165 -20.58 10.86 -16.83
C GLU A 165 -20.72 10.77 -15.33
N VAL A 166 -19.62 11.00 -14.62
CA VAL A 166 -19.51 11.02 -13.16
C VAL A 166 -18.98 12.39 -12.75
N TYR A 167 -19.59 12.97 -11.72
CA TYR A 167 -19.18 14.25 -11.17
C TYR A 167 -18.64 14.08 -9.73
N GLY A 168 -17.63 14.85 -9.42
CA GLY A 168 -17.04 14.89 -8.09
C GLY A 168 -15.97 15.95 -7.97
N LEU A 169 -15.48 16.17 -6.75
CA LEU A 169 -14.56 17.27 -6.42
C LEU A 169 -13.11 17.01 -6.86
N GLU A 170 -12.73 15.75 -7.02
CA GLU A 170 -11.38 15.39 -7.43
C GLU A 170 -11.10 15.68 -8.90
N ALA A 171 -9.84 15.60 -9.31
CA ALA A 171 -9.39 15.88 -10.67
C ALA A 171 -10.08 15.01 -11.72
N ALA A 172 -10.28 15.58 -12.90
CA ALA A 172 -10.91 14.91 -14.03
C ALA A 172 -10.07 13.74 -14.55
N ASN A 173 -10.73 12.67 -14.99
CA ASN A 173 -10.12 11.52 -15.65
C ASN A 173 -11.10 10.81 -16.58
N VAL A 174 -10.60 9.91 -17.41
CA VAL A 174 -11.40 9.05 -18.28
C VAL A 174 -11.06 7.60 -18.05
N LEU A 175 -12.07 6.72 -18.07
CA LEU A 175 -11.92 5.28 -17.97
C LEU A 175 -12.68 4.59 -19.09
N LEU A 176 -12.02 3.70 -19.82
CA LEU A 176 -12.61 2.85 -20.86
C LEU A 176 -12.62 1.40 -20.39
N GLY A 177 -13.61 0.63 -20.79
CA GLY A 177 -13.70 -0.80 -20.49
C GLY A 177 -14.33 -1.62 -21.60
N TRP A 178 -13.72 -2.76 -21.88
CA TRP A 178 -14.26 -3.82 -22.72
C TRP A 178 -14.63 -5.02 -21.86
N ARG A 179 -15.77 -5.63 -22.11
CA ARG A 179 -16.18 -6.87 -21.47
C ARG A 179 -15.57 -8.06 -22.16
N LEU A 180 -15.00 -8.97 -21.39
CA LEU A 180 -14.33 -10.18 -21.85
C LEU A 180 -15.01 -11.43 -21.27
N PRO A 181 -14.76 -12.62 -21.83
CA PRO A 181 -15.11 -13.89 -21.19
C PRO A 181 -14.43 -14.03 -19.83
N GLY A 182 -14.99 -14.88 -18.97
CA GLY A 182 -14.39 -15.21 -17.68
C GLY A 182 -13.04 -15.93 -17.76
N THR A 183 -12.35 -16.00 -16.62
CA THR A 183 -10.98 -16.55 -16.51
C THR A 183 -10.84 -18.02 -16.88
N SER A 184 -11.91 -18.80 -16.80
CA SER A 184 -11.90 -20.23 -17.16
C SER A 184 -11.83 -20.52 -18.67
N THR A 185 -11.61 -19.49 -19.50
CA THR A 185 -11.53 -19.63 -20.96
C THR A 185 -10.08 -19.57 -21.47
N ASP A 186 -9.80 -20.22 -22.62
CA ASP A 186 -8.49 -20.24 -23.27
C ASP A 186 -7.94 -18.86 -23.65
N SER A 187 -8.81 -17.83 -23.61
CA SER A 187 -8.42 -16.45 -23.96
C SER A 187 -7.66 -15.72 -22.84
N ASN A 188 -7.62 -16.25 -21.63
CA ASN A 188 -7.02 -15.60 -20.47
C ASN A 188 -5.51 -15.33 -20.63
N ASP A 189 -4.75 -16.32 -21.09
CA ASP A 189 -3.31 -16.20 -21.28
C ASP A 189 -2.96 -15.13 -22.34
N VAL A 190 -3.72 -15.10 -23.45
CA VAL A 190 -3.55 -14.10 -24.51
C VAL A 190 -3.94 -12.71 -24.00
N ALA A 191 -4.99 -12.60 -23.17
CA ALA A 191 -5.40 -11.34 -22.56
C ALA A 191 -4.31 -10.72 -21.68
N GLN A 192 -3.61 -11.54 -20.90
CA GLN A 192 -2.50 -11.08 -20.05
C GLN A 192 -1.32 -10.58 -20.88
N ILE A 193 -0.96 -11.29 -21.96
CA ILE A 193 0.10 -10.84 -22.89
C ILE A 193 -0.32 -9.56 -23.60
N ALA A 194 -1.54 -9.47 -24.12
CA ALA A 194 -2.07 -8.25 -24.73
C ALA A 194 -2.06 -7.06 -23.76
N SER A 195 -2.36 -7.32 -22.49
CA SER A 195 -2.26 -6.33 -21.43
C SER A 195 -0.83 -5.83 -21.24
N ALA A 196 0.15 -6.72 -21.18
CA ALA A 196 1.55 -6.37 -21.01
C ALA A 196 2.12 -5.63 -22.25
N ILE A 197 1.66 -5.95 -23.46
CA ILE A 197 2.03 -5.22 -24.68
C ILE A 197 1.49 -3.79 -24.64
N LEU A 198 0.27 -3.58 -24.14
CA LEU A 198 -0.30 -2.23 -24.04
C LEU A 198 0.31 -1.42 -22.90
N ASN A 199 0.41 -2.02 -21.73
CA ASN A 199 0.91 -1.33 -20.53
C ASN A 199 1.54 -2.34 -19.56
N ASN A 200 2.83 -2.22 -19.34
CA ASN A 200 3.59 -3.04 -18.38
C ASN A 200 4.36 -2.18 -17.36
N GLY A 201 4.16 -0.86 -17.38
CA GLY A 201 4.81 0.09 -16.50
C GLY A 201 6.21 0.52 -16.94
N GLN A 202 6.72 0.01 -18.09
CA GLN A 202 8.08 0.29 -18.56
C GLN A 202 8.17 0.46 -20.08
N ALA A 203 7.72 -0.51 -20.85
CA ALA A 203 7.94 -0.60 -22.29
C ALA A 203 6.69 -0.96 -23.12
N GLY A 204 5.49 -0.92 -22.53
CA GLY A 204 4.24 -1.08 -23.26
C GLY A 204 3.93 0.11 -24.18
N LEU A 205 3.02 -0.06 -25.12
CA LEU A 205 2.62 1.00 -26.05
C LEU A 205 2.18 2.28 -25.32
N ILE A 206 1.34 2.16 -24.29
CA ILE A 206 0.91 3.29 -23.44
C ILE A 206 2.11 3.89 -22.69
N ASP A 207 3.01 3.05 -22.21
CA ASP A 207 4.18 3.50 -21.45
C ASP A 207 5.09 4.36 -22.32
N LEU A 208 5.42 3.90 -23.53
CA LEU A 208 6.34 4.58 -24.42
C LEU A 208 5.69 5.75 -25.15
N ASP A 209 4.49 5.53 -25.72
CA ASP A 209 3.89 6.48 -26.66
C ASP A 209 3.07 7.58 -25.99
N LEU A 210 2.56 7.33 -24.77
CA LEU A 210 1.75 8.32 -24.04
C LEU A 210 2.48 8.86 -22.80
N ASN A 211 2.98 7.99 -21.93
CA ASN A 211 3.61 8.40 -20.68
C ASN A 211 5.02 8.96 -20.90
N GLN A 212 5.90 8.21 -21.58
CA GLN A 212 7.28 8.62 -21.83
C GLN A 212 7.34 9.87 -22.72
N GLN A 213 6.47 9.96 -23.72
CA GLN A 213 6.33 11.14 -24.58
C GLN A 213 5.50 12.27 -23.96
N GLN A 214 5.09 12.16 -22.72
CA GLN A 214 4.34 13.18 -21.96
C GLN A 214 3.12 13.70 -22.72
N LYS A 215 2.36 12.84 -23.43
CA LYS A 215 1.15 13.23 -24.15
C LYS A 215 -0.07 13.35 -23.27
N VAL A 216 -0.02 12.77 -22.10
CA VAL A 216 -1.04 12.81 -21.06
C VAL A 216 -0.37 13.04 -19.70
N LEU A 217 -1.13 13.41 -18.67
CA LEU A 217 -0.59 13.49 -17.31
C LEU A 217 -0.27 12.11 -16.72
N GLY A 218 -0.91 11.09 -17.25
CA GLY A 218 -0.68 9.68 -16.95
C GLY A 218 -1.75 8.81 -17.58
N ALA A 219 -1.34 7.68 -18.13
CA ALA A 219 -2.22 6.67 -18.70
C ALA A 219 -1.80 5.28 -18.18
N TYR A 220 -2.76 4.41 -18.06
CA TYR A 220 -2.57 3.05 -17.58
C TYR A 220 -3.65 2.14 -18.14
N GLY A 221 -3.45 0.84 -18.01
CA GLY A 221 -4.50 -0.11 -18.35
C GLY A 221 -4.06 -1.55 -18.17
N GLY A 222 -4.99 -2.44 -18.39
CA GLY A 222 -4.72 -3.86 -18.33
C GLY A 222 -5.94 -4.74 -18.25
N TYR A 223 -5.66 -6.03 -18.20
CA TYR A 223 -6.64 -7.08 -18.03
C TYR A 223 -7.00 -7.23 -16.54
N SER A 224 -8.28 -7.39 -16.26
CA SER A 224 -8.83 -7.73 -14.95
C SER A 224 -9.68 -9.00 -15.07
N GLY A 225 -9.13 -10.10 -14.57
CA GLY A 225 -9.76 -11.42 -14.65
C GLY A 225 -10.78 -11.64 -13.53
N GLN A 226 -11.97 -12.16 -13.89
CA GLN A 226 -12.99 -12.60 -12.96
C GLN A 226 -13.66 -13.88 -13.50
N PRO A 227 -14.26 -14.75 -12.66
CA PRO A 227 -14.78 -16.06 -13.07
C PRO A 227 -15.80 -16.04 -14.20
N ASP A 228 -16.84 -15.21 -14.11
CA ASP A 228 -17.94 -15.21 -15.07
C ASP A 228 -17.68 -14.31 -16.28
N TYR A 229 -17.21 -13.10 -16.02
CA TYR A 229 -16.80 -12.12 -17.02
C TYR A 229 -15.54 -11.42 -16.55
N SER A 230 -14.61 -11.18 -17.45
CA SER A 230 -13.44 -10.34 -17.23
C SER A 230 -13.61 -8.97 -17.90
N SER A 231 -12.72 -8.07 -17.63
CA SER A 231 -12.70 -6.76 -18.28
C SER A 231 -11.29 -6.38 -18.74
N PHE A 232 -11.22 -5.56 -19.77
CA PHE A 232 -9.99 -4.90 -20.20
C PHE A 232 -10.19 -3.40 -20.02
N ILE A 233 -9.35 -2.77 -19.22
CA ILE A 233 -9.57 -1.41 -18.72
C ILE A 233 -8.42 -0.53 -19.16
N LEU A 234 -8.71 0.67 -19.63
CA LEU A 234 -7.74 1.74 -19.87
C LEU A 234 -8.18 3.01 -19.16
N GLY A 235 -7.26 3.66 -18.49
CA GLY A 235 -7.51 4.93 -17.80
C GLY A 235 -6.52 6.00 -18.20
N GLY A 236 -6.96 7.27 -18.17
CA GLY A 236 -6.08 8.38 -18.47
C GLY A 236 -6.47 9.67 -17.77
N ARG A 237 -5.44 10.46 -17.44
CA ARG A 237 -5.58 11.78 -16.82
C ARG A 237 -5.11 12.85 -17.79
N PRO A 238 -5.89 13.93 -17.98
CA PRO A 238 -5.58 15.00 -18.91
C PRO A 238 -4.49 15.92 -18.36
N LYS A 239 -3.66 16.43 -19.25
CA LYS A 239 -2.79 17.58 -18.99
C LYS A 239 -3.61 18.88 -18.82
N ALA A 240 -2.96 19.94 -18.40
CA ALA A 240 -3.59 21.25 -18.31
C ALA A 240 -4.13 21.68 -19.69
N GLY A 241 -5.44 21.95 -19.75
CA GLY A 241 -6.12 22.36 -20.97
C GLY A 241 -6.45 21.24 -21.96
N GLN A 242 -6.07 20.01 -21.69
CA GLN A 242 -6.42 18.84 -22.51
C GLN A 242 -7.83 18.35 -22.13
N SER A 243 -8.64 18.04 -23.14
CA SER A 243 -9.97 17.47 -22.92
C SER A 243 -9.90 15.96 -22.59
N LEU A 244 -10.93 15.45 -21.93
CA LEU A 244 -11.05 14.01 -21.67
C LEU A 244 -11.27 13.21 -22.97
N GLU A 245 -11.89 13.83 -23.94
CA GLU A 245 -12.12 13.29 -25.29
C GLU A 245 -10.79 13.10 -26.03
N GLU A 246 -9.84 14.02 -25.92
CA GLU A 246 -8.49 13.88 -26.49
C GLU A 246 -7.73 12.74 -25.80
N VAL A 247 -7.82 12.59 -24.48
CA VAL A 247 -7.19 11.48 -23.75
C VAL A 247 -7.80 10.14 -24.19
N ARG A 248 -9.14 10.06 -24.32
CA ARG A 248 -9.83 8.88 -24.89
C ARG A 248 -9.26 8.51 -26.25
N ASP A 249 -9.14 9.47 -27.15
CA ASP A 249 -8.69 9.22 -28.52
C ASP A 249 -7.25 8.72 -28.57
N LEU A 250 -6.38 9.23 -27.69
CA LEU A 250 -5.02 8.73 -27.52
C LEU A 250 -5.00 7.26 -27.03
N LEU A 251 -5.81 6.92 -26.02
CA LEU A 251 -5.91 5.55 -25.52
C LEU A 251 -6.45 4.58 -26.59
N LEU A 252 -7.47 4.99 -27.34
CA LEU A 252 -8.03 4.19 -28.44
C LEU A 252 -7.04 4.00 -29.58
N ALA A 253 -6.15 4.96 -29.82
CA ALA A 253 -5.09 4.83 -30.82
C ALA A 253 -4.10 3.71 -30.45
N GLU A 254 -3.77 3.55 -29.17
CA GLU A 254 -2.89 2.45 -28.72
C GLU A 254 -3.59 1.09 -28.86
N VAL A 255 -4.88 0.99 -28.58
CA VAL A 255 -5.67 -0.23 -28.87
C VAL A 255 -5.69 -0.54 -30.36
N ALA A 256 -5.78 0.47 -31.22
CA ALA A 256 -5.74 0.29 -32.67
C ALA A 256 -4.38 -0.27 -33.16
N LYS A 257 -3.25 0.14 -32.55
CA LYS A 257 -1.93 -0.44 -32.80
C LYS A 257 -1.89 -1.92 -32.43
N LEU A 258 -2.40 -2.28 -31.25
CA LEU A 258 -2.48 -3.68 -30.83
C LEU A 258 -3.31 -4.52 -31.82
N ARG A 259 -4.47 -4.02 -32.25
CA ARG A 259 -5.36 -4.67 -33.22
C ARG A 259 -4.75 -4.82 -34.60
N SER A 260 -3.94 -3.87 -35.03
CA SER A 260 -3.25 -3.92 -36.34
C SER A 260 -1.94 -4.70 -36.31
N GLY A 261 -1.45 -5.07 -35.11
CA GLY A 261 -0.12 -5.68 -34.93
C GLY A 261 1.04 -4.69 -35.06
N ASP A 262 0.77 -3.39 -34.88
CA ASP A 262 1.82 -2.34 -34.89
C ASP A 262 2.52 -2.26 -33.53
N PHE A 263 3.23 -3.33 -33.19
CA PHE A 263 4.08 -3.46 -32.02
C PHE A 263 5.26 -4.42 -32.30
N ASP A 264 6.34 -4.29 -31.54
CA ASP A 264 7.49 -5.19 -31.68
C ASP A 264 7.12 -6.59 -31.15
N GLU A 265 7.34 -7.62 -31.99
CA GLU A 265 7.07 -9.02 -31.62
C GLU A 265 7.91 -9.49 -30.42
N LYS A 266 9.09 -8.89 -30.19
CA LYS A 266 9.94 -9.15 -29.03
C LYS A 266 9.26 -8.86 -27.71
N LEU A 267 8.29 -7.94 -27.66
CA LEU A 267 7.52 -7.65 -26.45
C LEU A 267 6.80 -8.88 -25.89
N ILE A 268 6.45 -9.86 -26.71
CA ILE A 268 5.80 -11.09 -26.22
C ILE A 268 6.80 -11.89 -25.38
N GLU A 269 8.00 -12.16 -25.90
CA GLU A 269 9.05 -12.88 -25.18
C GLU A 269 9.49 -12.10 -23.93
N ALA A 270 9.71 -10.80 -24.06
CA ALA A 270 10.07 -9.93 -22.95
C ALA A 270 8.99 -9.95 -21.85
N SER A 271 7.70 -9.88 -22.20
CA SER A 271 6.60 -9.97 -21.24
C SER A 271 6.59 -11.30 -20.49
N ILE A 272 6.80 -12.42 -21.20
CA ILE A 272 6.87 -13.75 -20.57
C ILE A 272 8.05 -13.83 -19.60
N ASN A 273 9.22 -13.30 -19.96
CA ASN A 273 10.38 -13.27 -19.07
C ASN A 273 10.13 -12.41 -17.82
N ASN A 274 9.41 -11.29 -17.96
CA ASN A 274 9.01 -10.47 -16.81
C ASN A 274 7.93 -11.16 -15.96
N PHE A 275 7.01 -11.93 -16.55
CA PHE A 275 6.09 -12.77 -15.77
C PHE A 275 6.84 -13.88 -15.00
N LYS A 276 7.88 -14.50 -15.58
CA LYS A 276 8.75 -15.43 -14.86
C LYS A 276 9.44 -14.74 -13.67
N LEU A 277 9.99 -13.55 -13.88
CA LEU A 277 10.61 -12.76 -12.81
C LEU A 277 9.60 -12.42 -11.70
N TYR A 278 8.41 -11.98 -12.08
CA TYR A 278 7.32 -11.72 -11.12
C TYR A 278 6.95 -12.98 -10.32
N MET A 279 6.82 -14.14 -10.99
CA MET A 279 6.52 -15.41 -10.34
C MET A 279 7.63 -15.82 -9.35
N MET A 280 8.91 -15.60 -9.72
CA MET A 280 10.03 -15.87 -8.81
C MET A 280 9.94 -15.02 -7.55
N HIS A 281 9.60 -13.73 -7.66
CA HIS A 281 9.38 -12.85 -6.50
C HIS A 281 8.17 -13.31 -5.66
N ALA A 282 7.04 -13.63 -6.30
CA ALA A 282 5.84 -14.08 -5.60
C ALA A 282 6.07 -15.37 -4.80
N LEU A 283 6.92 -16.26 -5.31
CA LEU A 283 7.26 -17.50 -4.63
C LEU A 283 8.20 -17.33 -3.41
N GLU A 284 8.80 -16.17 -3.21
CA GLU A 284 9.57 -15.86 -1.99
C GLU A 284 8.69 -15.61 -0.76
N ASP A 285 7.44 -15.21 -0.98
CA ASP A 285 6.52 -14.78 0.07
C ASP A 285 5.42 -15.79 0.36
N ASN A 286 5.17 -16.09 1.64
CA ASN A 286 4.17 -17.07 2.06
C ASN A 286 2.75 -16.65 1.70
N SER A 287 2.41 -15.39 1.89
CA SER A 287 1.07 -14.87 1.62
C SER A 287 0.77 -14.88 0.13
N SER A 288 1.75 -14.51 -0.70
CA SER A 288 1.64 -14.55 -2.16
C SER A 288 1.42 -15.97 -2.67
N ARG A 289 2.14 -16.98 -2.12
CA ARG A 289 1.91 -18.40 -2.48
C ARG A 289 0.51 -18.86 -2.08
N ALA A 290 0.03 -18.48 -0.89
CA ALA A 290 -1.32 -18.83 -0.44
C ALA A 290 -2.38 -18.15 -1.33
N ASP A 291 -2.18 -16.88 -1.72
CA ASP A 291 -3.09 -16.16 -2.60
C ASP A 291 -3.19 -16.78 -4.00
N MET A 292 -2.10 -17.32 -4.55
CA MET A 292 -2.13 -18.06 -5.81
C MET A 292 -3.11 -19.25 -5.75
N TYR A 293 -3.14 -19.99 -4.64
CA TYR A 293 -4.13 -21.06 -4.45
C TYR A 293 -5.55 -20.52 -4.31
N VAL A 294 -5.72 -19.38 -3.63
CA VAL A 294 -7.03 -18.73 -3.52
C VAL A 294 -7.54 -18.33 -4.90
N GLN A 295 -6.73 -17.68 -5.72
CA GLN A 295 -7.13 -17.25 -7.08
C GLN A 295 -7.48 -18.43 -7.98
N SER A 296 -6.69 -19.52 -7.95
CA SER A 296 -6.98 -20.75 -8.69
C SER A 296 -8.33 -21.35 -8.27
N PHE A 297 -8.60 -21.45 -6.97
CA PHE A 297 -9.86 -21.95 -6.45
C PHE A 297 -11.05 -21.08 -6.89
N ILE A 298 -10.95 -19.76 -6.79
CA ILE A 298 -12.00 -18.83 -7.18
C ILE A 298 -12.26 -18.86 -8.69
N ALA A 299 -11.20 -18.95 -9.50
CA ALA A 299 -11.33 -19.08 -10.95
C ALA A 299 -11.89 -20.45 -11.38
N GLY A 300 -11.89 -21.44 -10.48
CA GLY A 300 -12.28 -22.81 -10.79
C GLY A 300 -11.29 -23.54 -11.70
N THR A 301 -10.01 -23.11 -11.70
CA THR A 301 -8.93 -23.71 -12.49
C THR A 301 -8.24 -24.83 -11.71
N ASP A 302 -7.73 -25.83 -12.43
CA ASP A 302 -6.89 -26.87 -11.81
C ASP A 302 -5.49 -26.29 -11.55
N TRP A 303 -4.92 -26.58 -10.39
CA TRP A 303 -3.58 -26.10 -10.03
C TRP A 303 -2.50 -26.53 -11.05
N ALA A 304 -2.65 -27.70 -11.67
CA ALA A 304 -1.76 -28.14 -12.74
C ALA A 304 -1.81 -27.20 -13.96
N ASP A 305 -2.97 -26.64 -14.27
CA ASP A 305 -3.13 -25.68 -15.35
C ASP A 305 -2.51 -24.32 -15.00
N GLU A 306 -2.59 -23.90 -13.74
CA GLU A 306 -1.90 -22.68 -13.25
C GLU A 306 -0.39 -22.83 -13.39
N VAL A 307 0.17 -23.94 -12.94
CA VAL A 307 1.62 -24.22 -13.05
C VAL A 307 2.08 -24.24 -14.52
N ALA A 308 1.24 -24.73 -15.43
CA ALA A 308 1.53 -24.81 -16.86
C ALA A 308 1.30 -23.49 -17.62
N GLN A 309 0.88 -22.40 -16.95
CA GLN A 309 0.50 -21.15 -17.61
C GLN A 309 1.63 -20.54 -18.43
N LEU A 310 2.83 -20.44 -17.87
CA LEU A 310 3.99 -19.89 -18.59
C LEU A 310 4.34 -20.72 -19.83
N ASP A 311 4.28 -22.06 -19.75
CA ASP A 311 4.52 -22.96 -20.89
C ASP A 311 3.45 -22.79 -22.00
N ARG A 312 2.23 -22.39 -21.63
CA ARG A 312 1.19 -22.05 -22.61
C ARG A 312 1.46 -20.69 -23.25
N MET A 313 1.83 -19.70 -22.42
CA MET A 313 2.15 -18.35 -22.90
C MET A 313 3.31 -18.33 -23.89
N GLU A 314 4.34 -19.18 -23.70
CA GLU A 314 5.48 -19.30 -24.62
C GLU A 314 5.08 -19.72 -26.06
N LYS A 315 3.88 -20.25 -26.24
CA LYS A 315 3.36 -20.67 -27.56
C LYS A 315 2.55 -19.59 -28.25
N ILE A 316 2.22 -18.50 -27.55
CA ILE A 316 1.41 -17.40 -28.08
C ILE A 316 2.24 -16.60 -29.08
N THR A 317 1.68 -16.43 -30.25
CA THR A 317 2.28 -15.70 -31.36
C THR A 317 1.68 -14.28 -31.45
N LYS A 318 2.36 -13.40 -32.18
CA LYS A 318 1.85 -12.09 -32.52
C LYS A 318 0.48 -12.16 -33.22
N GLN A 319 0.26 -13.18 -34.07
CA GLN A 319 -1.01 -13.39 -34.76
C GLN A 319 -2.13 -13.70 -33.76
N ASP A 320 -1.88 -14.53 -32.75
CA ASP A 320 -2.87 -14.86 -31.70
C ASP A 320 -3.29 -13.60 -30.93
N VAL A 321 -2.34 -12.74 -30.59
CA VAL A 321 -2.63 -11.46 -29.92
C VAL A 321 -3.47 -10.53 -30.79
N VAL A 322 -3.14 -10.41 -32.08
CA VAL A 322 -3.88 -9.58 -33.04
C VAL A 322 -5.31 -10.11 -33.23
N GLU A 323 -5.47 -11.42 -33.40
CA GLU A 323 -6.80 -12.05 -33.55
C GLU A 323 -7.65 -11.86 -32.29
N TRP A 324 -7.06 -12.06 -31.13
CA TRP A 324 -7.71 -11.84 -29.85
C TRP A 324 -8.13 -10.37 -29.67
N ALA A 325 -7.24 -9.41 -29.96
CA ALA A 325 -7.53 -7.99 -29.85
C ALA A 325 -8.64 -7.56 -30.78
N ASN A 326 -8.67 -8.04 -32.04
CA ASN A 326 -9.73 -7.76 -32.98
C ASN A 326 -11.08 -8.36 -32.57
N LYS A 327 -11.08 -9.51 -31.89
CA LYS A 327 -12.28 -10.17 -31.41
C LYS A 327 -12.89 -9.48 -30.20
N TYR A 328 -12.06 -9.10 -29.24
CA TYR A 328 -12.50 -8.67 -27.91
C TYR A 328 -12.37 -7.16 -27.64
N LEU A 329 -11.41 -6.49 -28.23
CA LEU A 329 -11.24 -5.03 -28.11
C LEU A 329 -11.82 -4.33 -29.34
N ALA A 330 -13.10 -4.58 -29.61
CA ALA A 330 -13.79 -4.05 -30.77
C ALA A 330 -13.77 -2.50 -30.77
N GLU A 331 -13.66 -1.90 -31.97
CA GLU A 331 -13.51 -0.47 -32.18
C GLU A 331 -14.64 0.37 -31.55
N ASN A 332 -15.87 -0.15 -31.54
CA ASN A 332 -17.05 0.52 -31.00
C ASN A 332 -17.69 -0.25 -29.83
N GLY A 333 -17.09 -1.36 -29.38
CA GLY A 333 -17.68 -2.28 -28.41
C GLY A 333 -17.20 -2.03 -26.98
N TYR A 334 -17.24 -0.79 -26.49
CA TYR A 334 -16.71 -0.44 -25.16
C TYR A 334 -17.61 0.50 -24.38
N VAL A 335 -17.38 0.53 -23.06
CA VAL A 335 -17.93 1.55 -22.16
C VAL A 335 -16.90 2.65 -21.95
N ILE A 336 -17.35 3.88 -21.83
CA ILE A 336 -16.52 5.01 -21.44
C ILE A 336 -17.17 5.78 -20.31
N VAL A 337 -16.39 6.08 -19.27
CA VAL A 337 -16.78 6.92 -18.15
C VAL A 337 -15.92 8.18 -18.14
N PHE A 338 -16.55 9.31 -18.32
CA PHE A 338 -15.94 10.62 -18.13
C PHE A 338 -16.16 11.09 -16.69
N LYS A 339 -15.11 11.16 -15.89
CA LYS A 339 -15.16 11.81 -14.59
C LYS A 339 -14.84 13.28 -14.75
N ARG A 340 -15.79 14.13 -14.42
CA ARG A 340 -15.67 15.59 -14.52
C ARG A 340 -15.65 16.24 -13.14
N GLU A 341 -14.96 17.35 -13.02
CA GLU A 341 -14.97 18.15 -11.79
C GLU A 341 -16.34 18.82 -11.61
N GLY A 342 -16.86 18.80 -10.39
CA GLY A 342 -18.14 19.43 -10.07
C GLY A 342 -18.85 18.77 -8.88
N GLU A 343 -19.91 19.42 -8.43
CA GLU A 343 -20.75 18.88 -7.34
C GLU A 343 -21.54 17.66 -7.81
N ASP A 344 -21.47 16.58 -7.06
CA ASP A 344 -22.32 15.40 -7.25
C ASP A 344 -23.69 15.63 -6.61
N LYS A 345 -24.69 15.95 -7.44
CA LYS A 345 -26.07 16.19 -7.00
C LYS A 345 -26.87 14.91 -6.77
N SER A 346 -26.33 13.75 -7.09
CA SER A 346 -26.99 12.46 -6.92
C SER A 346 -26.92 11.93 -5.47
N VAL A 347 -25.93 12.37 -4.69
CA VAL A 347 -25.72 11.93 -3.31
C VAL A 347 -26.82 12.47 -2.40
N GLN A 348 -27.68 11.58 -1.92
CA GLN A 348 -28.69 11.89 -0.91
C GLN A 348 -28.11 11.62 0.48
N LYS A 349 -28.17 12.63 1.37
CA LYS A 349 -27.89 12.42 2.80
C LYS A 349 -29.02 11.60 3.42
N ILE A 350 -28.69 10.39 3.82
CA ILE A 350 -29.61 9.54 4.57
C ILE A 350 -29.17 9.58 6.05
N ALA A 351 -30.13 9.85 6.96
CA ALA A 351 -29.83 9.92 8.40
C ALA A 351 -29.32 8.57 8.94
N ALA A 352 -28.19 8.58 9.62
CA ALA A 352 -27.69 7.39 10.30
C ALA A 352 -28.67 6.86 11.35
N PRO A 353 -28.82 5.54 11.52
CA PRO A 353 -29.63 4.98 12.60
C PRO A 353 -29.02 5.36 13.96
N LYS A 354 -29.87 5.60 14.95
CA LYS A 354 -29.40 5.77 16.33
C LYS A 354 -29.04 4.41 16.91
N ILE A 355 -27.79 4.27 17.33
CA ILE A 355 -27.28 3.04 17.95
C ILE A 355 -27.04 3.26 19.43
N THR A 356 -27.42 2.26 20.21
CA THR A 356 -27.11 2.21 21.65
C THR A 356 -25.70 1.61 21.78
N PRO A 357 -24.73 2.33 22.39
CA PRO A 357 -23.41 1.77 22.65
C PRO A 357 -23.51 0.46 23.45
N ILE A 358 -22.69 -0.51 23.06
CA ILE A 358 -22.60 -1.78 23.79
C ILE A 358 -21.52 -1.69 24.87
N ALA A 359 -21.74 -2.39 26.00
CA ALA A 359 -20.71 -2.54 27.01
C ALA A 359 -19.60 -3.50 26.49
N THR A 360 -18.36 -3.09 26.61
CA THR A 360 -17.21 -3.95 26.34
C THR A 360 -16.91 -4.79 27.58
N ASN A 361 -17.05 -6.12 27.49
CA ASN A 361 -16.77 -7.06 28.60
C ASN A 361 -15.29 -7.47 28.59
N ARG A 362 -14.37 -6.51 28.71
CA ARG A 362 -12.92 -6.74 28.55
C ARG A 362 -12.33 -7.74 29.52
N ASP A 363 -12.88 -7.83 30.74
CA ASP A 363 -12.38 -8.71 31.79
C ASP A 363 -13.04 -10.09 31.78
N GLN A 364 -13.93 -10.35 30.80
CA GLN A 364 -14.58 -11.63 30.62
C GLN A 364 -14.07 -12.34 29.40
N GLN A 365 -13.80 -13.63 29.53
CA GLN A 365 -13.45 -14.48 28.40
C GLN A 365 -14.27 -15.78 28.43
N SER A 366 -14.45 -16.40 27.27
CA SER A 366 -15.15 -17.67 27.15
C SER A 366 -14.30 -18.82 27.68
N ALA A 367 -14.97 -19.93 28.07
CA ALA A 367 -14.27 -21.17 28.40
C ALA A 367 -13.42 -21.68 27.22
N PHE A 368 -13.90 -21.49 25.97
CA PHE A 368 -13.18 -21.84 24.75
C PHE A 368 -11.88 -21.05 24.61
N LEU A 369 -11.91 -19.74 24.80
CA LEU A 369 -10.69 -18.93 24.77
C LEU A 369 -9.69 -19.38 25.85
N THR A 370 -10.20 -19.69 27.06
CA THR A 370 -9.34 -20.20 28.15
C THR A 370 -8.70 -21.54 27.77
N GLU A 371 -9.45 -22.44 27.12
CA GLU A 371 -8.90 -23.72 26.62
C GLU A 371 -7.79 -23.50 25.59
N ILE A 372 -8.00 -22.58 24.62
CA ILE A 372 -6.97 -22.23 23.62
C ILE A 372 -5.71 -21.68 24.30
N GLN A 373 -5.85 -20.76 25.25
CA GLN A 373 -4.71 -20.15 25.96
C GLN A 373 -3.94 -21.15 26.85
N GLN A 374 -4.61 -22.20 27.33
CA GLN A 374 -4.03 -23.25 28.19
C GLN A 374 -3.56 -24.48 27.39
N SER A 375 -3.71 -24.50 26.09
CA SER A 375 -3.25 -25.60 25.25
C SER A 375 -1.72 -25.71 25.32
N GLU A 376 -1.21 -26.94 25.46
CA GLU A 376 0.23 -27.20 25.40
C GLU A 376 0.71 -27.12 23.95
N VAL A 377 1.54 -26.14 23.65
CA VAL A 377 2.16 -25.92 22.35
C VAL A 377 3.67 -25.90 22.51
N THR A 378 4.40 -26.57 21.65
CA THR A 378 5.87 -26.52 21.67
C THR A 378 6.33 -25.10 21.32
N PRO A 379 7.02 -24.38 22.20
CA PRO A 379 7.43 -23.02 21.92
C PRO A 379 8.38 -22.93 20.72
N ILE A 380 8.22 -21.90 19.90
CA ILE A 380 9.21 -21.50 18.89
C ILE A 380 10.23 -20.59 19.59
N GLU A 381 11.52 -20.89 19.43
CA GLU A 381 12.56 -20.03 19.96
C GLU A 381 12.77 -18.82 19.03
N PRO A 382 12.95 -17.60 19.59
CA PRO A 382 13.19 -16.42 18.80
C PRO A 382 14.54 -16.48 18.10
N VAL A 383 14.59 -16.00 16.86
CA VAL A 383 15.82 -15.88 16.08
C VAL A 383 16.09 -14.40 15.82
N PHE A 384 17.10 -13.86 16.49
CA PHE A 384 17.55 -12.49 16.30
C PHE A 384 18.68 -12.43 15.27
N VAL A 385 18.72 -11.36 14.48
CA VAL A 385 19.69 -11.23 13.40
C VAL A 385 21.11 -11.02 13.98
N ASP A 386 22.02 -11.89 13.59
CA ASP A 386 23.45 -11.69 13.77
C ASP A 386 24.05 -11.10 12.49
N TYR A 387 24.08 -9.78 12.40
CA TYR A 387 24.51 -9.09 11.19
C TYR A 387 25.95 -9.42 10.77
N GLN A 388 26.81 -9.85 11.68
CA GLN A 388 28.17 -10.26 11.34
C GLN A 388 28.23 -11.61 10.59
N LYS A 389 27.19 -12.45 10.77
CA LYS A 389 27.07 -13.73 10.07
C LYS A 389 26.16 -13.65 8.84
N GLU A 390 25.11 -12.83 8.94
CA GLU A 390 24.06 -12.78 7.93
C GLU A 390 24.45 -11.93 6.71
N MET A 391 25.44 -11.04 6.84
CA MET A 391 25.87 -10.16 5.76
C MET A 391 27.39 -9.92 5.83
N ALA A 392 27.97 -9.57 4.68
CA ALA A 392 29.34 -9.11 4.59
C ALA A 392 29.42 -7.60 4.32
N GLN A 393 30.55 -7.01 4.69
CA GLN A 393 30.84 -5.60 4.46
C GLN A 393 32.24 -5.46 3.88
N PHE A 394 32.38 -4.68 2.83
CA PHE A 394 33.70 -4.40 2.22
C PHE A 394 33.68 -3.08 1.46
N ASP A 395 34.86 -2.53 1.24
CA ASP A 395 35.02 -1.34 0.42
C ASP A 395 35.44 -1.73 -1.02
N VAL A 396 34.78 -1.14 -2.00
CA VAL A 396 35.26 -1.22 -3.39
C VAL A 396 36.45 -0.28 -3.56
N ARG A 397 36.33 0.93 -3.01
CA ARG A 397 37.37 1.95 -2.87
C ARG A 397 36.99 2.93 -1.77
N ASP A 398 37.86 3.87 -1.45
CA ASP A 398 37.56 4.90 -0.43
C ASP A 398 36.28 5.67 -0.79
N GLY A 399 35.33 5.69 0.16
CA GLY A 399 34.02 6.33 0.04
C GLY A 399 32.93 5.52 -0.65
N ILE A 400 33.18 4.28 -1.08
CA ILE A 400 32.14 3.35 -1.58
C ILE A 400 32.17 2.09 -0.74
N HIS A 401 31.27 2.03 0.22
CA HIS A 401 31.10 0.93 1.15
C HIS A 401 29.95 0.02 0.71
N VAL A 402 30.18 -1.30 0.68
CA VAL A 402 29.19 -2.29 0.25
C VAL A 402 28.68 -3.08 1.44
N LEU A 403 27.36 -3.11 1.56
CA LEU A 403 26.61 -4.06 2.38
C LEU A 403 26.14 -5.19 1.47
N TYR A 404 26.61 -6.40 1.71
CA TYR A 404 26.40 -7.54 0.82
C TYR A 404 25.64 -8.64 1.54
N LYS A 405 24.62 -9.18 0.87
CA LYS A 405 23.95 -10.43 1.27
C LYS A 405 23.72 -11.32 0.05
N LYS A 406 24.16 -12.55 0.13
CA LYS A 406 23.95 -13.53 -0.93
C LYS A 406 22.47 -13.97 -0.97
N ASN A 407 21.88 -13.98 -2.16
CA ASN A 407 20.64 -14.65 -2.46
C ASN A 407 20.93 -16.12 -2.75
N GLU A 408 20.41 -17.03 -1.92
CA GLU A 408 20.56 -18.47 -2.07
C GLU A 408 19.27 -19.15 -2.58
N LEU A 409 18.21 -18.36 -2.82
CA LEU A 409 16.88 -18.86 -3.18
C LEU A 409 16.68 -18.93 -4.70
N ASN A 410 17.17 -17.93 -5.41
CA ASN A 410 16.95 -17.78 -6.86
C ASN A 410 17.99 -16.83 -7.48
N ASP A 411 17.80 -16.54 -8.78
CA ASP A 411 18.71 -15.70 -9.56
C ASP A 411 18.34 -14.21 -9.62
N ILE A 412 17.51 -13.74 -8.68
CA ILE A 412 17.13 -12.33 -8.61
C ILE A 412 18.19 -11.52 -7.88
N PHE A 413 18.50 -10.33 -8.39
CA PHE A 413 19.34 -9.37 -7.72
C PHE A 413 18.63 -8.05 -7.45
N THR A 414 19.12 -7.34 -6.42
CA THR A 414 18.86 -5.93 -6.16
C THR A 414 20.18 -5.25 -5.84
N LEU A 415 20.47 -4.15 -6.52
CA LEU A 415 21.64 -3.30 -6.33
C LEU A 415 21.17 -1.88 -6.08
N ASN A 416 21.44 -1.33 -4.88
CA ASN A 416 21.02 0.01 -4.52
C ASN A 416 22.24 0.90 -4.23
N TYR A 417 22.35 2.05 -4.89
CA TYR A 417 23.24 3.13 -4.47
C TYR A 417 22.46 4.04 -3.53
N VAL A 418 22.94 4.18 -2.31
CA VAL A 418 22.24 4.87 -1.21
C VAL A 418 23.07 6.06 -0.75
N PHE A 419 22.51 7.25 -0.93
CA PHE A 419 23.13 8.51 -0.53
C PHE A 419 22.36 9.10 0.65
N ASP A 420 23.01 9.34 1.78
CA ASP A 420 22.39 9.93 2.98
C ASP A 420 22.20 11.47 2.80
N THR A 421 21.59 11.85 1.72
CA THR A 421 21.19 13.22 1.36
C THR A 421 19.90 13.17 0.55
N GLY A 422 19.05 14.18 0.67
CA GLY A 422 17.76 14.21 0.01
C GLY A 422 17.23 15.63 -0.17
N THR A 423 15.92 15.77 -0.28
CA THR A 423 15.27 17.07 -0.48
C THR A 423 15.43 18.04 0.69
N GLU A 424 15.84 17.55 1.86
CA GLU A 424 16.25 18.36 3.01
C GLU A 424 17.49 19.20 2.71
N ASN A 425 18.43 18.64 1.94
CA ASN A 425 19.67 19.30 1.54
C ASN A 425 19.50 20.08 0.23
N ASP A 426 18.80 19.47 -0.73
CA ASP A 426 18.56 20.04 -2.05
C ASP A 426 17.13 19.68 -2.54
N PRO A 427 16.20 20.64 -2.50
CA PRO A 427 14.81 20.40 -2.91
C PRO A 427 14.64 20.10 -4.41
N THR A 428 15.69 20.27 -5.22
CA THR A 428 15.64 19.97 -6.67
C THR A 428 15.87 18.50 -6.99
N LEU A 429 16.46 17.70 -6.06
CA LEU A 429 16.87 16.32 -6.32
C LEU A 429 15.73 15.41 -6.77
N ALA A 430 14.54 15.54 -6.16
CA ALA A 430 13.40 14.71 -6.55
C ALA A 430 12.96 15.00 -8.00
N LEU A 431 12.97 16.26 -8.41
CA LEU A 431 12.68 16.66 -9.79
C LEU A 431 13.82 16.23 -10.73
N ALA A 432 15.06 16.34 -10.29
CA ALA A 432 16.23 15.97 -11.09
C ALA A 432 16.21 14.48 -11.46
N PHE A 433 15.92 13.60 -10.51
CA PHE A 433 15.77 12.17 -10.79
C PHE A 433 14.56 11.87 -11.69
N ASN A 434 13.43 12.53 -11.44
CA ASN A 434 12.25 12.37 -12.30
C ASN A 434 12.54 12.85 -13.73
N TYR A 435 13.20 13.99 -13.88
CA TYR A 435 13.56 14.50 -15.19
C TYR A 435 14.52 13.55 -15.93
N LEU A 436 15.51 12.99 -15.22
CA LEU A 436 16.48 12.06 -15.81
C LEU A 436 15.80 10.82 -16.41
N SER A 437 14.70 10.35 -15.85
CA SER A 437 13.94 9.19 -16.38
C SER A 437 13.29 9.43 -17.75
N TYR A 438 13.15 10.67 -18.17
CA TYR A 438 12.63 11.05 -19.49
C TYR A 438 13.74 11.29 -20.53
N LEU A 439 15.00 11.25 -20.12
CA LEU A 439 16.11 11.60 -21.01
C LEU A 439 16.73 10.38 -21.67
N GLY A 440 17.23 10.60 -22.87
CA GLY A 440 18.14 9.70 -23.53
C GLY A 440 19.62 10.12 -23.34
N THR A 441 20.49 9.34 -23.95
CA THR A 441 21.92 9.62 -24.07
C THR A 441 22.28 9.94 -25.52
N GLY A 442 23.57 10.22 -25.81
CA GLY A 442 24.03 10.37 -27.21
C GLY A 442 23.89 9.10 -28.07
N SER A 443 23.62 7.93 -27.45
CA SER A 443 23.55 6.64 -28.15
C SER A 443 22.21 5.93 -28.04
N MET A 444 21.35 6.26 -27.07
CA MET A 444 20.04 5.63 -26.83
C MET A 444 19.01 6.68 -26.50
N THR A 445 17.79 6.57 -27.05
CA THR A 445 16.66 7.38 -26.61
C THR A 445 16.12 6.85 -25.26
N ALA A 446 15.27 7.62 -24.59
CA ALA A 446 14.64 7.18 -23.36
C ALA A 446 13.77 5.91 -23.56
N GLU A 447 13.04 5.84 -24.69
CA GLU A 447 12.24 4.67 -25.06
C GLU A 447 13.11 3.44 -25.31
N GLN A 448 14.28 3.62 -25.95
CA GLN A 448 15.24 2.52 -26.16
C GLN A 448 15.81 2.02 -24.84
N ILE A 449 16.10 2.92 -23.89
CA ILE A 449 16.56 2.55 -22.55
C ILE A 449 15.48 1.73 -21.83
N ALA A 450 14.23 2.20 -21.84
CA ALA A 450 13.11 1.50 -21.21
C ALA A 450 12.88 0.11 -21.85
N SER A 451 12.87 0.03 -23.18
CA SER A 451 12.68 -1.22 -23.92
C SER A 451 13.81 -2.22 -23.65
N GLU A 452 15.08 -1.79 -23.70
CA GLU A 452 16.21 -2.69 -23.47
C GLU A 452 16.24 -3.22 -22.04
N MET A 453 15.92 -2.38 -21.05
CA MET A 453 15.81 -2.83 -19.65
C MET A 453 14.69 -3.87 -19.49
N TYR A 454 13.54 -3.67 -20.16
CA TYR A 454 12.43 -4.62 -20.13
C TYR A 454 12.77 -5.94 -20.84
N ASP A 455 13.46 -5.88 -22.00
CA ASP A 455 13.90 -7.05 -22.77
C ASP A 455 14.82 -7.97 -21.95
N ILE A 456 15.67 -7.39 -21.09
CA ILE A 456 16.58 -8.15 -20.23
C ILE A 456 15.98 -8.47 -18.85
N ALA A 457 14.68 -8.32 -18.67
CA ALA A 457 13.97 -8.51 -17.40
C ALA A 457 14.68 -7.80 -16.23
N CYS A 458 15.04 -6.53 -16.42
CA CYS A 458 15.58 -5.64 -15.42
C CYS A 458 14.79 -4.34 -15.38
N SER A 459 14.83 -3.69 -14.21
CA SER A 459 14.25 -2.38 -14.00
C SER A 459 15.18 -1.50 -13.18
N PHE A 460 14.95 -0.19 -13.23
CA PHE A 460 15.61 0.75 -12.34
C PHE A 460 14.63 1.78 -11.81
N LEU A 461 14.92 2.27 -10.62
CA LEU A 461 14.19 3.34 -9.97
C LEU A 461 15.18 4.33 -9.36
N MET A 462 14.96 5.61 -9.62
CA MET A 462 15.77 6.68 -9.05
C MET A 462 14.85 7.65 -8.30
N GLY A 463 15.26 8.09 -7.11
CA GLY A 463 14.45 9.02 -6.34
C GLY A 463 15.16 9.62 -5.14
N ALA A 464 14.62 10.75 -4.67
CA ALA A 464 15.06 11.42 -3.46
C ALA A 464 13.90 11.57 -2.48
N GLY A 465 14.07 11.00 -1.29
CA GLY A 465 13.25 11.29 -0.13
C GLY A 465 13.74 12.53 0.61
N SER A 466 13.25 12.76 1.83
CA SER A 466 13.66 13.91 2.63
C SER A 466 15.15 13.91 2.98
N ASN A 467 15.66 12.77 3.42
CA ASN A 467 17.01 12.61 3.97
C ASN A 467 17.88 11.59 3.23
N GLN A 468 17.37 10.98 2.19
CA GLN A 468 18.05 9.93 1.45
C GLN A 468 17.66 9.95 -0.01
N SER A 469 18.64 9.74 -0.89
CA SER A 469 18.45 9.47 -2.31
C SER A 469 18.88 8.06 -2.63
N THR A 470 18.19 7.41 -3.56
CA THR A 470 18.48 6.02 -3.94
C THR A 470 18.40 5.85 -5.44
N ILE A 471 19.35 5.10 -5.98
CA ILE A 471 19.33 4.56 -7.34
C ILE A 471 19.30 3.04 -7.18
N SER A 472 18.18 2.42 -7.57
CA SER A 472 17.95 0.98 -7.46
C SER A 472 17.95 0.34 -8.84
N ILE A 473 18.65 -0.78 -8.99
CA ILE A 473 18.67 -1.63 -10.18
C ILE A 473 18.30 -3.04 -9.72
N SER A 474 17.33 -3.68 -10.38
CA SER A 474 16.88 -5.02 -9.99
C SER A 474 16.49 -5.84 -11.22
N GLY A 475 16.46 -7.17 -11.06
CA GLY A 475 16.06 -8.10 -12.11
C GLY A 475 16.83 -9.42 -12.08
N LEU A 476 17.01 -10.06 -13.23
CA LEU A 476 17.78 -11.29 -13.36
C LEU A 476 19.29 -11.02 -13.26
N SER A 477 19.97 -11.75 -12.39
CA SER A 477 21.37 -11.53 -12.02
C SER A 477 22.35 -11.62 -13.19
N GLU A 478 22.09 -12.49 -14.15
CA GLU A 478 22.91 -12.60 -15.38
C GLU A 478 22.97 -11.30 -16.19
N ASN A 479 21.90 -10.49 -16.10
CA ASN A 479 21.76 -9.21 -16.81
C ASN A 479 22.20 -8.00 -15.98
N MET A 480 22.60 -8.17 -14.71
CA MET A 480 23.06 -7.06 -13.86
C MET A 480 24.18 -6.21 -14.50
N PRO A 481 25.22 -6.80 -15.10
CA PRO A 481 26.27 -5.99 -15.72
C PRO A 481 25.74 -5.07 -16.84
N ARG A 482 24.81 -5.56 -17.65
CA ARG A 482 24.21 -4.77 -18.74
C ARG A 482 23.26 -3.71 -18.19
N ALA A 483 22.44 -4.05 -17.21
CA ALA A 483 21.57 -3.09 -16.54
C ALA A 483 22.37 -1.93 -15.88
N MET A 484 23.49 -2.26 -15.22
CA MET A 484 24.41 -1.23 -14.70
C MET A 484 24.96 -0.33 -15.80
N GLU A 485 25.42 -0.89 -16.92
CA GLU A 485 25.94 -0.10 -18.05
C GLU A 485 24.91 0.89 -18.60
N ILE A 486 23.64 0.48 -18.69
CA ILE A 486 22.54 1.33 -19.17
C ILE A 486 22.28 2.47 -18.18
N VAL A 487 22.09 2.15 -16.89
CA VAL A 487 21.76 3.15 -15.86
C VAL A 487 22.92 4.12 -15.63
N GLU A 488 24.14 3.60 -15.50
CA GLU A 488 25.35 4.42 -15.38
C GLU A 488 25.61 5.27 -16.65
N GLY A 489 25.30 4.69 -17.81
CA GLY A 489 25.33 5.39 -19.09
C GLY A 489 24.37 6.55 -19.16
N LEU A 490 23.13 6.35 -18.67
CA LEU A 490 22.12 7.39 -18.58
C LEU A 490 22.58 8.52 -17.64
N ILE A 491 23.02 8.21 -16.42
CA ILE A 491 23.45 9.22 -15.45
C ILE A 491 24.62 10.05 -15.98
N ALA A 492 25.64 9.39 -16.53
CA ALA A 492 26.82 10.06 -17.03
C ALA A 492 26.59 10.79 -18.36
N GLY A 493 25.74 10.24 -19.22
CA GLY A 493 25.61 10.66 -20.63
C GLY A 493 24.24 11.29 -20.98
N ALA A 494 23.38 11.56 -20.02
CA ALA A 494 22.09 12.18 -20.28
C ALA A 494 22.23 13.49 -21.06
N VAL A 495 21.42 13.65 -22.10
CA VAL A 495 21.40 14.85 -22.95
C VAL A 495 20.22 15.72 -22.53
N ALA A 496 20.53 16.96 -22.20
CA ALA A 496 19.52 17.95 -21.80
C ALA A 496 18.49 18.20 -22.91
N ASP A 497 17.20 18.26 -22.51
CA ASP A 497 16.09 18.61 -23.39
C ASP A 497 15.14 19.56 -22.64
N GLU A 498 15.23 20.85 -22.97
CA GLU A 498 14.39 21.90 -22.33
C GLU A 498 12.90 21.71 -22.62
N ALA A 499 12.50 21.09 -23.75
CA ALA A 499 11.10 20.87 -24.05
C ALA A 499 10.50 19.78 -23.14
N ILE A 500 11.24 18.71 -22.91
CA ILE A 500 10.86 17.67 -21.93
C ILE A 500 10.75 18.26 -20.53
N LEU A 501 11.72 19.08 -20.10
CA LEU A 501 11.69 19.71 -18.80
C LEU A 501 10.49 20.65 -18.65
N GLU A 502 10.21 21.47 -19.68
CA GLU A 502 9.08 22.39 -19.61
C GLU A 502 7.74 21.64 -19.53
N ASN A 503 7.56 20.56 -20.28
CA ASN A 503 6.41 19.69 -20.14
C ASN A 503 6.30 19.10 -18.73
N LEU A 504 7.40 18.61 -18.17
CA LEU A 504 7.43 18.05 -16.81
C LEU A 504 7.06 19.07 -15.74
N LYS A 505 7.53 20.32 -15.87
CA LYS A 505 7.14 21.42 -14.98
C LYS A 505 5.63 21.71 -15.05
N GLN A 506 5.07 21.78 -16.26
CA GLN A 506 3.63 21.97 -16.46
C GLN A 506 2.82 20.83 -15.85
N ASP A 507 3.25 19.59 -16.04
CA ASP A 507 2.61 18.40 -15.49
C ASP A 507 2.70 18.37 -13.95
N LEU A 508 3.81 18.81 -13.39
CA LEU A 508 3.97 18.94 -11.94
C LEU A 508 3.07 20.03 -11.36
N ILE A 509 2.97 21.19 -12.01
CA ILE A 509 2.06 22.27 -11.61
C ILE A 509 0.60 21.80 -11.66
N LYS A 510 0.20 21.07 -12.72
CA LYS A 510 -1.13 20.46 -12.82
C LYS A 510 -1.36 19.44 -11.68
N SER A 511 -0.41 18.56 -11.44
CA SER A 511 -0.49 17.55 -10.37
C SER A 511 -0.59 18.19 -8.98
N ARG A 512 0.07 19.32 -8.75
CA ARG A 512 -0.04 20.11 -7.51
C ARG A 512 -1.44 20.71 -7.34
N ALA A 513 -2.01 21.24 -8.42
CA ALA A 513 -3.39 21.73 -8.39
C ALA A 513 -4.37 20.60 -8.08
N ASP A 514 -4.21 19.44 -8.72
CA ASP A 514 -5.04 18.25 -8.48
C ASP A 514 -4.90 17.72 -7.05
N ALA A 515 -3.70 17.73 -6.48
CA ALA A 515 -3.46 17.33 -5.10
C ALA A 515 -4.27 18.15 -4.08
N LYS A 516 -4.49 19.44 -4.34
CA LYS A 516 -5.33 20.32 -3.51
C LYS A 516 -6.82 19.94 -3.54
N LEU A 517 -7.26 19.22 -4.55
CA LEU A 517 -8.64 18.73 -4.67
C LEU A 517 -8.88 17.40 -3.91
N ASN A 518 -7.84 16.73 -3.44
CA ASN A 518 -7.94 15.44 -2.76
C ASN A 518 -7.82 15.58 -1.23
N GLN A 519 -8.79 15.07 -0.48
CA GLN A 519 -8.83 15.20 0.99
C GLN A 519 -7.60 14.57 1.67
N GLY A 520 -7.20 13.38 1.25
CA GLY A 520 -6.04 12.67 1.83
C GLY A 520 -4.73 13.43 1.61
N ARG A 521 -4.54 14.05 0.43
CA ARG A 521 -3.38 14.88 0.12
C ARG A 521 -3.35 16.16 0.97
N ASN A 522 -4.49 16.80 1.17
CA ASN A 522 -4.61 17.95 2.07
C ASN A 522 -4.26 17.58 3.51
N PHE A 523 -4.73 16.41 3.96
CA PHE A 523 -4.42 15.93 5.31
C PHE A 523 -2.93 15.60 5.49
N ALA A 524 -2.31 14.94 4.53
CA ALA A 524 -0.87 14.68 4.55
C ALA A 524 -0.04 15.98 4.58
N ALA A 525 -0.47 17.00 3.84
CA ALA A 525 0.15 18.32 3.86
C ALA A 525 -0.02 19.01 5.22
N LEU A 526 -1.23 18.95 5.81
CA LEU A 526 -1.48 19.47 7.16
C LEU A 526 -0.63 18.76 8.22
N GLN A 527 -0.53 17.42 8.14
CA GLN A 527 0.29 16.62 9.05
C GLN A 527 1.78 17.00 8.95
N ARG A 528 2.30 17.16 7.74
CA ARG A 528 3.68 17.61 7.51
C ARG A 528 3.91 19.00 8.08
N TYR A 529 2.95 19.93 7.87
CA TYR A 529 2.99 21.26 8.45
C TYR A 529 3.01 21.25 9.99
N MET A 530 2.17 20.42 10.61
CA MET A 530 2.12 20.27 12.06
C MET A 530 3.42 19.72 12.65
N PHE A 531 4.03 18.76 11.96
CA PHE A 531 5.24 18.10 12.45
C PHE A 531 6.48 18.95 12.29
N TYR A 532 6.60 19.72 11.20
CA TYR A 532 7.85 20.38 10.85
C TYR A 532 7.75 21.90 10.72
N GLY A 533 6.56 22.45 10.58
CA GLY A 533 6.31 23.89 10.52
C GLY A 533 6.47 24.51 9.13
N GLU A 534 6.11 25.78 9.04
CA GLU A 534 6.06 26.57 7.79
C GLU A 534 7.45 26.75 7.16
N GLU A 535 8.47 27.03 7.97
CA GLU A 535 9.84 27.24 7.48
C GLU A 535 10.43 25.98 6.85
N TYR A 536 10.13 24.83 7.41
CA TYR A 536 10.51 23.54 6.82
C TYR A 536 9.84 23.35 5.46
N ILE A 537 8.53 23.59 5.37
CA ILE A 537 7.78 23.45 4.12
C ILE A 537 8.37 24.35 3.03
N LYS A 538 8.62 25.63 3.35
CA LYS A 538 9.20 26.59 2.40
C LYS A 538 10.61 26.20 1.92
N ARG A 539 11.42 25.65 2.81
CA ARG A 539 12.80 25.28 2.49
C ARG A 539 12.89 24.01 1.64
N THR A 540 12.03 23.03 1.90
CA THR A 540 12.09 21.69 1.28
C THR A 540 11.11 21.48 0.11
N THR A 541 10.29 22.48 -0.19
CA THR A 541 9.34 22.45 -1.30
C THR A 541 9.64 23.59 -2.27
N LEU A 542 9.91 23.26 -3.51
CA LEU A 542 10.05 24.26 -4.58
C LEU A 542 8.72 24.98 -4.79
N SER A 543 8.69 26.31 -4.71
CA SER A 543 7.52 27.08 -5.15
C SER A 543 7.31 26.90 -6.65
N ASN A 544 6.12 27.25 -7.17
CA ASN A 544 5.88 27.17 -8.62
C ASN A 544 6.78 28.14 -9.41
N GLU A 545 7.14 29.29 -8.83
CA GLU A 545 8.09 30.23 -9.42
C GLU A 545 9.52 29.66 -9.45
N ALA A 546 9.98 29.07 -8.35
CA ALA A 546 11.28 28.43 -8.28
C ALA A 546 11.36 27.23 -9.24
N LEU A 547 10.31 26.39 -9.29
CA LEU A 547 10.19 25.29 -10.24
C LEU A 547 10.31 25.78 -11.68
N SER A 548 9.61 26.85 -12.05
CA SER A 548 9.61 27.39 -13.41
C SER A 548 10.97 27.95 -13.84
N ALA A 549 11.80 28.38 -12.87
CA ALA A 549 13.11 28.98 -13.14
C ALA A 549 14.24 27.95 -13.35
N LEU A 550 14.03 26.67 -12.99
CA LEU A 550 15.07 25.63 -13.13
C LEU A 550 15.40 25.32 -14.59
N GLY A 551 16.68 25.07 -14.87
CA GLY A 551 17.18 24.65 -16.19
C GLY A 551 17.56 23.17 -16.25
N SER A 552 17.57 22.61 -17.45
CA SER A 552 17.88 21.19 -17.69
C SER A 552 19.27 20.82 -17.21
N GLU A 553 20.28 21.62 -17.55
CA GLU A 553 21.67 21.33 -17.18
C GLU A 553 21.88 21.36 -15.67
N GLU A 554 21.15 22.22 -14.94
CA GLU A 554 21.21 22.32 -13.48
C GLU A 554 20.72 21.02 -12.84
N LEU A 555 19.61 20.45 -13.30
CA LEU A 555 19.04 19.21 -12.79
C LEU A 555 19.94 18.00 -13.08
N ILE A 556 20.46 17.90 -14.30
CA ILE A 556 21.41 16.85 -14.67
C ILE A 556 22.68 16.95 -13.81
N ALA A 557 23.20 18.16 -13.61
CA ALA A 557 24.39 18.40 -12.80
C ALA A 557 24.17 17.98 -11.33
N ALA A 558 22.98 18.21 -10.77
CA ALA A 558 22.64 17.80 -9.41
C ALA A 558 22.76 16.27 -9.21
N VAL A 559 22.27 15.47 -10.16
CA VAL A 559 22.39 13.99 -10.08
C VAL A 559 23.83 13.56 -10.28
N ARG A 560 24.55 14.16 -11.24
CA ARG A 560 25.98 13.85 -11.48
C ARG A 560 26.86 14.24 -10.29
N ASP A 561 26.59 15.36 -9.62
CA ASP A 561 27.31 15.74 -8.41
C ASP A 561 27.07 14.75 -7.27
N LEU A 562 25.83 14.23 -7.15
CA LEU A 562 25.51 13.19 -6.18
C LEU A 562 26.37 11.95 -6.37
N MET A 563 26.63 11.51 -7.61
CA MET A 563 27.51 10.37 -7.92
C MET A 563 28.97 10.58 -7.50
N ASN A 564 29.37 11.83 -7.22
CA ASN A 564 30.71 12.17 -6.74
C ASN A 564 30.79 12.28 -5.21
N LYS A 565 29.71 11.92 -4.51
CA LYS A 565 29.68 11.89 -3.04
C LYS A 565 29.95 10.47 -2.51
N GLN A 566 30.43 10.42 -1.27
CA GLN A 566 30.52 9.15 -0.54
C GLN A 566 29.12 8.53 -0.39
N HIS A 567 29.01 7.23 -0.61
CA HIS A 567 27.74 6.52 -0.55
C HIS A 567 27.89 5.05 -0.22
N GLU A 568 26.78 4.41 0.06
CA GLU A 568 26.70 2.99 0.31
C GLU A 568 26.10 2.27 -0.88
N VAL A 569 26.55 1.04 -1.09
CA VAL A 569 25.97 0.12 -2.06
C VAL A 569 25.37 -1.05 -1.28
N LEU A 570 24.09 -1.31 -1.46
CA LEU A 570 23.44 -2.50 -0.92
C LEU A 570 23.27 -3.49 -2.06
N TYR A 571 23.82 -4.68 -1.90
CA TYR A 571 23.65 -5.76 -2.85
C TYR A 571 23.01 -6.98 -2.21
N TYR A 572 21.92 -7.44 -2.79
CA TYR A 572 21.30 -8.73 -2.54
C TYR A 572 21.19 -9.47 -3.86
N GLY A 573 21.79 -10.65 -3.98
CA GLY A 573 21.79 -11.42 -5.24
C GLY A 573 22.71 -12.63 -5.17
N PRO A 574 22.70 -13.50 -6.20
CA PRO A 574 23.44 -14.78 -6.18
C PRO A 574 24.95 -14.65 -6.46
N MET A 575 25.45 -13.49 -6.95
CA MET A 575 26.88 -13.31 -7.24
C MET A 575 27.72 -13.35 -5.97
N SER A 576 28.99 -13.81 -6.08
CA SER A 576 29.93 -13.76 -4.97
C SER A 576 30.39 -12.32 -4.67
N GLU A 577 30.96 -12.11 -3.47
CA GLU A 577 31.53 -10.82 -3.07
C GLU A 577 32.56 -10.29 -4.07
N GLU A 578 33.45 -11.19 -4.56
CA GLU A 578 34.48 -10.83 -5.55
C GLU A 578 33.87 -10.39 -6.89
N GLN A 579 32.81 -11.09 -7.34
CA GLN A 579 32.09 -10.74 -8.57
C GLN A 579 31.38 -9.39 -8.44
N VAL A 580 30.72 -9.14 -7.32
CA VAL A 580 30.04 -7.87 -7.03
C VAL A 580 31.07 -6.74 -6.96
N LYS A 581 32.16 -6.93 -6.22
CA LYS A 581 33.25 -5.96 -6.10
C LYS A 581 33.86 -5.62 -7.48
N ALA A 582 34.11 -6.61 -8.31
CA ALA A 582 34.62 -6.44 -9.66
C ALA A 582 33.64 -5.69 -10.57
N SER A 583 32.33 -6.06 -10.51
CA SER A 583 31.29 -5.41 -11.31
C SER A 583 31.12 -3.94 -10.96
N ILE A 584 31.12 -3.59 -9.67
CA ILE A 584 31.03 -2.20 -9.21
C ILE A 584 32.32 -1.44 -9.60
N ALA A 585 33.49 -2.00 -9.34
CA ALA A 585 34.77 -1.35 -9.68
C ALA A 585 34.93 -1.06 -11.18
N GLU A 586 34.37 -1.92 -12.05
CA GLU A 586 34.45 -1.77 -13.50
C GLU A 586 33.42 -0.80 -14.06
N ARG A 587 32.17 -0.83 -13.51
CA ARG A 587 31.01 -0.18 -14.14
C ARG A 587 30.50 1.05 -13.42
N HIS A 588 30.72 1.15 -12.12
CA HIS A 588 30.22 2.30 -11.37
C HIS A 588 31.06 3.56 -11.64
N LYS A 589 30.43 4.51 -12.34
CA LYS A 589 31.07 5.74 -12.83
C LYS A 589 30.97 6.85 -11.78
N ALA A 590 31.83 6.82 -10.79
CA ALA A 590 32.00 7.86 -9.80
C ALA A 590 33.39 8.49 -9.85
N ALA A 591 33.56 9.71 -9.34
CA ALA A 591 34.85 10.40 -9.32
C ALA A 591 35.95 9.58 -8.59
N GLU A 592 37.21 9.79 -8.96
CA GLU A 592 38.35 9.12 -8.31
C GLU A 592 38.41 9.39 -6.81
N VAL A 593 38.11 10.65 -6.42
CA VAL A 593 38.04 11.09 -5.03
C VAL A 593 36.61 11.54 -4.75
N LEU A 594 35.94 10.86 -3.80
CA LEU A 594 34.59 11.17 -3.40
C LEU A 594 34.57 12.18 -2.26
N THR A 595 33.65 13.13 -2.32
CA THR A 595 33.46 14.13 -1.26
C THR A 595 32.48 13.60 -0.21
N PRO A 596 32.69 13.93 1.10
CA PRO A 596 31.73 13.56 2.14
C PRO A 596 30.34 14.15 1.88
N LEU A 597 29.31 13.40 2.29
CA LEU A 597 27.94 13.90 2.31
C LEU A 597 27.66 14.73 3.58
N GLU A 598 26.95 15.83 3.41
CA GLU A 598 26.31 16.53 4.51
C GLU A 598 24.97 15.85 4.80
N LYS A 599 24.90 15.16 5.94
CA LYS A 599 23.68 14.46 6.37
C LYS A 599 22.71 15.44 7.01
N SER A 600 21.48 15.45 6.54
CA SER A 600 20.39 16.23 7.12
C SER A 600 19.12 15.40 7.14
N TYR A 601 18.27 15.62 8.14
CA TYR A 601 16.95 15.01 8.22
C TYR A 601 15.96 15.94 8.95
N PRO A 602 14.67 15.84 8.67
CA PRO A 602 13.66 16.70 9.24
C PRO A 602 13.52 16.48 10.75
N LYS A 603 13.61 17.54 11.55
CA LYS A 603 13.37 17.49 13.00
C LYS A 603 11.96 18.00 13.32
N ARG A 604 11.21 17.19 14.07
CA ARG A 604 9.86 17.52 14.47
C ARG A 604 9.83 18.70 15.44
N LEU A 605 8.85 19.59 15.29
CA LEU A 605 8.64 20.71 16.20
C LEU A 605 8.34 20.26 17.63
N LEU A 606 8.84 21.01 18.60
CA LEU A 606 8.48 20.82 20.00
C LEU A 606 7.07 21.34 20.27
N THR A 607 6.33 20.65 21.12
CA THR A 607 5.00 21.05 21.57
C THR A 607 5.06 21.64 22.98
N ASP A 608 5.28 22.94 23.08
CA ASP A 608 5.39 23.65 24.38
C ASP A 608 4.04 23.97 24.99
N LYS A 609 3.04 24.24 24.16
CA LYS A 609 1.68 24.62 24.56
C LYS A 609 0.66 24.00 23.62
N SER A 610 -0.53 23.70 24.16
CA SER A 610 -1.63 23.23 23.35
C SER A 610 -2.09 24.30 22.35
N SER A 611 -2.34 23.89 21.11
CA SER A 611 -2.80 24.75 20.01
C SER A 611 -3.62 23.96 19.02
N VAL A 612 -4.43 24.65 18.24
CA VAL A 612 -5.25 24.05 17.17
C VAL A 612 -4.79 24.60 15.82
N VAL A 613 -4.50 23.70 14.88
CA VAL A 613 -4.22 24.03 13.47
C VAL A 613 -5.42 23.56 12.65
N LEU A 614 -6.07 24.48 11.97
CA LEU A 614 -7.33 24.24 11.27
C LEU A 614 -7.15 24.50 9.78
N ALA A 615 -7.45 23.51 8.93
CA ALA A 615 -7.45 23.63 7.49
C ALA A 615 -8.85 23.37 6.92
N GLN A 616 -9.27 24.20 5.96
CA GLN A 616 -10.57 24.05 5.30
C GLN A 616 -10.53 22.95 4.26
N TYR A 617 -11.51 22.04 4.34
CA TYR A 617 -11.83 21.12 3.26
C TYR A 617 -13.33 20.80 3.27
N ASP A 618 -13.98 20.91 2.12
CA ASP A 618 -15.42 20.70 1.98
C ASP A 618 -15.73 19.20 1.84
N ALA A 619 -15.87 18.55 2.98
CA ALA A 619 -16.25 17.14 3.07
C ALA A 619 -17.17 16.88 4.26
N ASN A 620 -17.97 15.83 4.19
CA ASN A 620 -18.85 15.40 5.29
C ASN A 620 -18.08 14.82 6.48
N GLN A 621 -16.89 14.26 6.21
CA GLN A 621 -15.96 13.74 7.21
C GLN A 621 -14.80 14.69 7.42
N LEU A 622 -14.39 14.82 8.68
CA LEU A 622 -13.15 15.47 9.06
C LEU A 622 -12.07 14.47 9.41
N TYR A 623 -10.82 14.89 9.23
CA TYR A 623 -9.64 14.20 9.75
C TYR A 623 -9.09 15.00 10.92
N TYR A 624 -8.88 14.30 12.04
CA TYR A 624 -8.34 14.82 13.26
C TYR A 624 -7.02 14.15 13.60
N LEU A 625 -6.02 14.97 13.92
CA LEU A 625 -4.69 14.55 14.33
C LEU A 625 -4.34 15.21 15.67
N GLN A 626 -3.81 14.44 16.61
CA GLN A 626 -3.26 14.92 17.86
C GLN A 626 -1.76 14.60 17.91
N PHE A 627 -0.95 15.59 18.16
CA PHE A 627 0.51 15.46 18.13
C PHE A 627 1.14 16.10 19.35
N SER A 628 2.15 15.43 19.92
CA SER A 628 2.96 15.99 21.01
C SER A 628 4.40 15.53 20.91
N ASN A 629 5.35 16.46 20.92
CA ASN A 629 6.79 16.23 21.01
C ASN A 629 7.38 17.10 22.13
N ARG A 630 7.97 16.51 23.13
CA ARG A 630 8.58 17.19 24.28
C ARG A 630 10.11 17.21 24.23
N GLY A 631 10.72 16.74 23.13
CA GLY A 631 12.15 16.69 22.98
C GLY A 631 12.85 15.50 23.65
N GLU A 632 12.10 14.44 23.96
CA GLU A 632 12.70 13.20 24.45
C GLU A 632 13.47 12.51 23.33
N LEU A 633 14.80 12.44 23.47
CA LEU A 633 15.69 11.80 22.50
C LEU A 633 15.57 10.28 22.53
N PHE A 634 15.93 9.65 21.42
CA PHE A 634 15.99 8.21 21.31
C PHE A 634 16.87 7.60 22.42
N ASP A 635 16.35 6.61 23.09
CA ASP A 635 17.09 5.71 23.98
C ASP A 635 16.50 4.31 23.84
N VAL A 636 17.29 3.37 23.35
CA VAL A 636 16.90 1.97 23.13
C VAL A 636 16.30 1.30 24.38
N LYS A 637 16.58 1.81 25.57
CA LYS A 637 15.99 1.31 26.82
C LYS A 637 14.49 1.53 26.93
N ASN A 638 13.95 2.48 26.17
CA ASN A 638 12.53 2.77 26.13
C ASN A 638 11.74 1.83 25.19
N ASP A 639 12.43 1.17 24.25
CA ASP A 639 11.79 0.34 23.22
C ASP A 639 10.84 -0.72 23.80
N PRO A 640 11.20 -1.50 24.85
CA PRO A 640 10.30 -2.51 25.40
C PRO A 640 8.98 -1.92 25.94
N ALA A 641 9.09 -0.80 26.65
CA ALA A 641 7.93 -0.14 27.26
C ALA A 641 7.04 0.52 26.22
N ILE A 642 7.64 1.18 25.21
CA ILE A 642 6.91 1.82 24.11
C ILE A 642 6.26 0.76 23.22
N THR A 643 6.94 -0.31 22.88
CA THR A 643 6.39 -1.42 22.10
C THR A 643 5.16 -2.02 22.78
N LEU A 644 5.28 -2.32 24.09
CA LEU A 644 4.17 -2.89 24.87
C LEU A 644 2.99 -1.91 25.01
N TYR A 645 3.29 -0.64 25.24
CA TYR A 645 2.26 0.40 25.31
C TYR A 645 1.52 0.55 23.98
N ASN A 646 2.23 0.61 22.87
CA ASN A 646 1.62 0.77 21.54
C ASN A 646 0.72 -0.42 21.21
N GLU A 647 1.12 -1.65 21.52
CA GLU A 647 0.29 -2.83 21.31
C GLU A 647 -0.98 -2.82 22.19
N TYR A 648 -0.84 -2.49 23.46
CA TYR A 648 -1.95 -2.42 24.39
C TYR A 648 -2.92 -1.29 24.08
N PHE A 649 -2.39 -0.07 23.82
CA PHE A 649 -3.23 1.14 23.72
C PHE A 649 -3.75 1.40 22.32
N GLY A 650 -2.96 1.27 21.27
CA GLY A 650 -3.35 1.80 19.96
C GLY A 650 -2.97 0.99 18.72
N GLY A 651 -2.24 -0.12 18.88
CA GLY A 651 -1.61 -0.82 17.75
C GLY A 651 -2.47 -1.87 17.04
N SER A 652 -3.44 -2.47 17.71
CA SER A 652 -4.17 -3.63 17.19
C SER A 652 -5.68 -3.50 17.36
N MET A 653 -6.43 -4.43 16.76
CA MET A 653 -7.89 -4.53 16.92
C MET A 653 -8.31 -4.80 18.37
N ASN A 654 -7.43 -5.35 19.19
CA ASN A 654 -7.67 -5.57 20.63
C ASN A 654 -7.24 -4.38 21.50
N SER A 655 -6.62 -3.36 20.90
CA SER A 655 -6.13 -2.18 21.62
C SER A 655 -7.26 -1.37 22.24
N ILE A 656 -6.91 -0.65 23.31
CA ILE A 656 -7.87 0.22 24.02
C ILE A 656 -8.49 1.26 23.07
N CYS A 657 -7.68 1.89 22.25
CA CYS A 657 -8.13 2.92 21.30
C CYS A 657 -9.17 2.35 20.33
N PHE A 658 -8.87 1.21 19.70
CA PHE A 658 -9.78 0.59 18.75
C PHE A 658 -11.09 0.14 19.43
N GLN A 659 -10.99 -0.55 20.56
CA GLN A 659 -12.15 -1.07 21.30
C GLN A 659 -13.06 0.05 21.82
N GLU A 660 -12.50 1.17 22.29
CA GLU A 660 -13.29 2.29 22.79
C GLU A 660 -13.87 3.17 21.70
N MET A 661 -13.05 3.51 20.70
CA MET A 661 -13.45 4.52 19.72
C MET A 661 -14.32 3.94 18.60
N ARG A 662 -13.98 2.74 18.12
CA ARG A 662 -14.70 2.07 17.06
C ARG A 662 -15.78 1.13 17.61
N GLU A 663 -15.40 0.09 18.37
CA GLU A 663 -16.29 -0.99 18.73
C GLU A 663 -17.38 -0.57 19.74
N ALA A 664 -16.99 0.15 20.79
CA ALA A 664 -17.94 0.53 21.85
C ALA A 664 -18.80 1.75 21.50
N ARG A 665 -18.22 2.73 20.82
CA ARG A 665 -18.85 4.05 20.63
C ARG A 665 -19.24 4.34 19.18
N GLY A 666 -18.77 3.57 18.21
CA GLY A 666 -19.08 3.79 16.78
C GLY A 666 -18.72 5.20 16.29
N LEU A 667 -17.64 5.80 16.82
CA LEU A 667 -17.28 7.18 16.52
C LEU A 667 -16.53 7.32 15.20
N ALA A 668 -15.82 6.27 14.79
CA ALA A 668 -15.01 6.29 13.60
C ALA A 668 -14.70 4.89 13.08
N TYR A 669 -14.50 4.76 11.78
CA TYR A 669 -13.98 3.54 11.19
C TYR A 669 -12.50 3.36 11.53
N THR A 670 -11.72 4.43 11.48
CA THR A 670 -10.29 4.42 11.80
C THR A 670 -10.03 5.31 13.03
N ALA A 671 -9.48 4.71 14.08
CA ALA A 671 -8.96 5.40 15.25
C ALA A 671 -7.68 4.72 15.70
N GLN A 672 -6.60 5.47 15.80
CA GLN A 672 -5.26 4.97 16.14
C GLN A 672 -4.54 5.96 17.06
N ALA A 673 -3.68 5.44 17.93
CA ALA A 673 -2.80 6.24 18.75
C ALA A 673 -1.52 5.49 19.09
N TRP A 674 -0.38 6.14 19.01
CA TRP A 674 0.92 5.50 19.29
C TRP A 674 1.98 6.51 19.71
N ILE A 675 3.00 6.02 20.40
CA ILE A 675 4.25 6.74 20.60
C ILE A 675 5.15 6.41 19.40
N GLY A 676 5.38 7.40 18.55
CA GLY A 676 6.22 7.28 17.36
C GLY A 676 7.70 7.34 17.72
N GLU A 677 8.44 6.33 17.30
CA GLU A 677 9.87 6.23 17.47
C GLU A 677 10.61 7.14 16.48
N PRO A 678 11.76 7.70 16.87
CA PRO A 678 12.63 8.42 15.95
C PRO A 678 13.40 7.46 15.03
N SER A 679 13.80 7.95 13.86
CA SER A 679 14.63 7.21 12.90
C SER A 679 16.12 7.44 13.06
N PHE A 680 16.53 8.40 13.92
CA PHE A 680 17.92 8.78 14.18
C PHE A 680 18.17 8.93 15.66
N ALA A 681 19.41 8.64 16.10
CA ALA A 681 19.80 8.65 17.51
C ALA A 681 19.62 10.01 18.21
N ASP A 682 19.69 11.11 17.47
CA ASP A 682 19.53 12.47 18.00
C ASP A 682 18.19 13.12 17.61
N ASP A 683 17.20 12.31 17.26
CA ASP A 683 15.81 12.73 17.02
C ASP A 683 14.90 12.32 18.19
N ASN A 684 13.67 12.86 18.19
CA ASN A 684 12.76 12.80 19.32
C ASN A 684 11.62 11.80 19.11
N TYR A 685 11.21 11.17 20.22
CA TYR A 685 9.89 10.50 20.26
C TYR A 685 8.75 11.51 20.12
N SER A 686 7.63 11.06 19.62
CA SER A 686 6.42 11.87 19.54
C SER A 686 5.18 11.01 19.79
N TYR A 687 4.18 11.57 20.46
CA TYR A 687 2.87 10.94 20.55
C TYR A 687 1.98 11.42 19.39
N ILE A 688 1.31 10.51 18.75
CA ILE A 688 0.44 10.75 17.61
C ILE A 688 -0.87 9.99 17.83
N ALA A 689 -2.00 10.68 17.62
CA ALA A 689 -3.31 10.03 17.55
C ALA A 689 -4.09 10.57 16.35
N PHE A 690 -4.84 9.70 15.71
CA PHE A 690 -5.61 9.99 14.50
C PHE A 690 -7.01 9.41 14.59
N ILE A 691 -7.99 10.16 14.09
CA ILE A 691 -9.34 9.69 13.88
C ILE A 691 -9.95 10.33 12.62
N ALA A 692 -10.68 9.55 11.85
CA ALA A 692 -11.56 10.02 10.79
C ALA A 692 -13.01 9.88 11.25
N THR A 693 -13.76 10.99 11.33
CA THR A 693 -15.14 11.01 11.84
C THR A 693 -15.98 12.06 11.09
N GLN A 694 -17.29 12.06 11.34
CA GLN A 694 -18.19 13.09 10.79
C GLN A 694 -17.96 14.46 11.46
N ASN A 695 -18.20 15.54 10.72
CA ASN A 695 -18.04 16.91 11.24
C ASN A 695 -18.86 17.17 12.53
N ASP A 696 -20.06 16.63 12.63
CA ASP A 696 -20.94 16.77 13.78
C ASP A 696 -20.58 15.90 14.99
N LYS A 697 -19.72 14.89 14.78
CA LYS A 697 -19.20 14.02 15.86
C LYS A 697 -17.83 14.50 16.40
N MET A 698 -17.25 15.56 15.84
CA MET A 698 -15.91 16.04 16.19
C MET A 698 -15.69 16.20 17.69
N GLN A 699 -16.56 16.94 18.36
CA GLN A 699 -16.41 17.18 19.81
C GLN A 699 -16.47 15.87 20.59
N THR A 700 -17.46 15.03 20.30
CA THR A 700 -17.62 13.73 20.98
C THR A 700 -16.42 12.83 20.78
N ALA A 701 -15.83 12.84 19.58
CA ALA A 701 -14.64 12.05 19.27
C ALA A 701 -13.40 12.54 20.01
N ILE A 702 -13.19 13.85 20.06
CA ILE A 702 -12.06 14.47 20.78
C ILE A 702 -12.20 14.22 22.30
N GLU A 703 -13.38 14.41 22.86
CA GLU A 703 -13.67 14.15 24.28
C GLU A 703 -13.46 12.67 24.65
N ALA A 704 -13.87 11.75 23.77
CA ALA A 704 -13.63 10.32 23.97
C ALA A 704 -12.14 9.97 23.95
N PHE A 705 -11.35 10.58 23.04
CA PHE A 705 -9.89 10.43 23.06
C PHE A 705 -9.28 10.97 24.35
N ASP A 706 -9.65 12.19 24.74
CA ASP A 706 -9.14 12.81 25.96
C ASP A 706 -9.49 11.98 27.21
N GLU A 707 -10.66 11.32 27.23
CA GLU A 707 -11.05 10.41 28.30
C GLU A 707 -10.08 9.21 28.37
N ILE A 708 -9.88 8.48 27.27
CA ILE A 708 -9.00 7.29 27.28
C ILE A 708 -7.51 7.63 27.45
N ILE A 709 -7.07 8.82 27.04
CA ILE A 709 -5.73 9.33 27.26
C ILE A 709 -5.51 9.66 28.74
N ASN A 710 -6.47 10.32 29.40
CA ASN A 710 -6.34 10.75 30.79
C ASN A 710 -6.76 9.69 31.81
N GLN A 711 -7.68 8.81 31.43
CA GLN A 711 -8.23 7.73 32.24
C GLN A 711 -8.17 6.42 31.45
N MET A 712 -6.96 6.02 31.09
CA MET A 712 -6.75 4.79 30.30
C MET A 712 -7.48 3.61 30.95
N PRO A 713 -8.40 2.96 30.24
CA PRO A 713 -9.05 1.74 30.73
C PRO A 713 -8.01 0.67 31.04
N GLU A 714 -8.14 0.05 32.22
CA GLU A 714 -7.26 -1.01 32.71
C GLU A 714 -7.93 -2.36 32.48
N SER A 715 -7.24 -3.28 31.81
CA SER A 715 -7.70 -4.66 31.60
C SER A 715 -6.50 -5.59 31.60
N GLU A 716 -6.44 -6.44 32.60
CA GLU A 716 -5.38 -7.47 32.68
C GLU A 716 -5.49 -8.45 31.53
N ALA A 717 -6.71 -8.80 31.08
CA ALA A 717 -6.92 -9.69 29.95
C ALA A 717 -6.37 -9.08 28.65
N ALA A 718 -6.68 -7.81 28.37
CA ALA A 718 -6.15 -7.12 27.19
C ALA A 718 -4.61 -6.96 27.25
N PHE A 719 -4.07 -6.71 28.45
CA PHE A 719 -2.62 -6.64 28.66
C PHE A 719 -1.91 -7.96 28.36
N GLN A 720 -2.45 -9.09 28.83
CA GLN A 720 -1.88 -10.40 28.55
C GLN A 720 -1.93 -10.70 27.05
N ILE A 721 -3.01 -10.37 26.35
CA ILE A 721 -3.12 -10.54 24.90
C ILE A 721 -2.06 -9.69 24.18
N ALA A 722 -1.89 -8.43 24.53
CA ALA A 722 -0.90 -7.54 23.94
C ALA A 722 0.54 -8.05 24.17
N LYS A 723 0.82 -8.48 25.39
CA LYS A 723 2.13 -9.04 25.77
C LYS A 723 2.45 -10.30 24.98
N GLU A 724 1.54 -11.26 24.92
CA GLU A 724 1.73 -12.51 24.19
C GLU A 724 1.81 -12.27 22.68
N ALA A 725 1.05 -11.33 22.13
CA ALA A 725 1.15 -10.94 20.72
C ALA A 725 2.58 -10.49 20.36
N ILE A 726 3.20 -9.63 21.18
CA ILE A 726 4.59 -9.18 20.97
C ILE A 726 5.57 -10.37 21.08
N LEU A 727 5.48 -11.16 22.15
CA LEU A 727 6.39 -12.26 22.38
C LEU A 727 6.30 -13.31 21.26
N THR A 728 5.10 -13.64 20.83
CA THR A 728 4.88 -14.61 19.75
C THR A 728 5.37 -14.05 18.40
N ARG A 729 5.09 -12.80 18.10
CA ARG A 729 5.63 -12.15 16.90
C ARG A 729 7.16 -12.23 16.89
N LEU A 730 7.84 -11.89 17.97
CA LEU A 730 9.31 -11.93 18.05
C LEU A 730 9.87 -13.36 17.99
N ARG A 731 9.11 -14.38 18.41
CA ARG A 731 9.49 -15.78 18.23
C ARG A 731 9.40 -16.25 16.77
N THR A 732 8.45 -15.73 16.02
CA THR A 732 8.12 -16.20 14.67
C THR A 732 8.69 -15.33 13.56
N GLN A 733 8.89 -14.03 13.82
CA GLN A 733 9.44 -13.11 12.85
C GLN A 733 10.85 -13.52 12.40
N ARG A 734 11.10 -13.44 11.10
CA ARG A 734 12.40 -13.68 10.48
C ARG A 734 12.76 -12.52 9.57
N THR A 735 13.89 -11.89 9.79
CA THR A 735 14.45 -10.89 8.90
C THR A 735 15.37 -11.61 7.91
N THR A 736 14.95 -11.74 6.66
CA THR A 736 15.64 -12.52 5.62
C THR A 736 15.89 -11.70 4.37
N GLY A 737 16.66 -12.23 3.43
CA GLY A 737 16.88 -11.62 2.13
C GLY A 737 17.46 -10.20 2.22
N ALA A 738 17.01 -9.32 1.34
CA ALA A 738 17.42 -7.93 1.29
C ALA A 738 17.05 -7.12 2.56
N HIS A 739 16.06 -7.57 3.32
CA HIS A 739 15.63 -6.89 4.57
C HIS A 739 16.73 -6.86 5.64
N VAL A 740 17.65 -7.83 5.63
CA VAL A 740 18.83 -7.83 6.52
C VAL A 740 19.67 -6.56 6.33
N LEU A 741 19.90 -6.16 5.08
CA LEU A 741 20.71 -4.98 4.74
C LEU A 741 20.01 -3.68 5.18
N ASN A 742 18.71 -3.57 4.90
CA ASN A 742 17.92 -2.39 5.23
C ASN A 742 17.74 -2.23 6.75
N SER A 743 17.53 -3.33 7.48
CA SER A 743 17.42 -3.29 8.95
C SER A 743 18.75 -2.89 9.60
N TYR A 744 19.87 -3.41 9.09
CA TYR A 744 21.20 -2.98 9.55
C TYR A 744 21.44 -1.49 9.34
N LEU A 745 21.09 -0.97 8.16
CA LEU A 745 21.22 0.46 7.86
C LEU A 745 20.39 1.31 8.82
N SER A 746 19.16 0.87 9.11
CA SER A 746 18.25 1.54 10.06
C SER A 746 18.80 1.53 11.50
N LEU A 747 19.34 0.40 11.94
CA LEU A 747 19.98 0.29 13.27
C LEU A 747 21.18 1.23 13.41
N ARG A 748 22.03 1.31 12.39
CA ARG A 748 23.20 2.21 12.40
C ARG A 748 22.79 3.68 12.54
N ARG A 749 21.67 4.10 11.97
CA ARG A 749 21.13 5.46 12.13
C ARG A 749 20.71 5.75 13.56
N LEU A 750 20.27 4.72 14.29
CA LEU A 750 19.99 4.79 15.72
C LEU A 750 21.23 4.63 16.61
N GLY A 751 22.42 4.48 16.01
CA GLY A 751 23.67 4.23 16.75
C GLY A 751 23.78 2.83 17.34
N LEU A 752 23.01 1.88 16.80
CA LEU A 752 22.96 0.49 17.26
C LEU A 752 23.73 -0.43 16.30
N THR A 753 24.20 -1.56 16.81
CA THR A 753 24.94 -2.59 16.06
C THR A 753 24.36 -3.99 16.20
N GLU A 754 23.45 -4.17 17.15
CA GLU A 754 22.81 -5.45 17.45
C GLU A 754 21.29 -5.33 17.23
N ASP A 755 20.67 -6.46 16.96
CA ASP A 755 19.22 -6.55 16.82
C ASP A 755 18.52 -6.17 18.13
N ARG A 756 17.76 -5.08 18.11
CA ARG A 756 17.07 -4.55 19.29
C ARG A 756 15.89 -5.43 19.75
N ASP A 757 15.36 -6.27 18.86
CA ASP A 757 14.26 -7.18 19.18
C ASP A 757 14.61 -8.17 20.28
N ARG A 758 15.90 -8.52 20.42
CA ARG A 758 16.40 -9.31 21.56
C ARG A 758 16.07 -8.63 22.89
N GLN A 759 16.40 -7.35 23.03
CA GLN A 759 16.15 -6.61 24.27
C GLN A 759 14.65 -6.45 24.53
N ILE A 760 13.86 -6.21 23.47
CA ILE A 760 12.40 -6.11 23.59
C ILE A 760 11.85 -7.43 24.12
N PHE A 761 12.21 -8.55 23.50
CA PHE A 761 11.77 -9.89 23.91
C PHE A 761 12.10 -10.20 25.39
N GLU A 762 13.35 -10.00 25.77
CA GLU A 762 13.82 -10.30 27.14
C GLU A 762 13.10 -9.43 28.19
N LYS A 763 12.85 -8.16 27.90
CA LYS A 763 12.25 -7.23 28.87
C LYS A 763 10.75 -7.37 28.96
N VAL A 764 10.03 -7.49 27.82
CA VAL A 764 8.57 -7.61 27.79
C VAL A 764 8.07 -8.82 28.58
N GLN A 765 8.83 -9.92 28.62
CA GLN A 765 8.49 -11.11 29.44
C GLN A 765 8.26 -10.78 30.91
N ALA A 766 9.01 -9.85 31.50
CA ALA A 766 8.91 -9.48 32.89
C ALA A 766 7.98 -8.30 33.18
N MET A 767 7.50 -7.60 32.12
CA MET A 767 6.66 -6.41 32.27
C MET A 767 5.24 -6.74 32.69
N THR A 768 4.63 -5.79 33.35
CA THR A 768 3.29 -5.86 33.96
C THR A 768 2.38 -4.72 33.41
N LEU A 769 1.09 -4.77 33.71
CA LEU A 769 0.16 -3.68 33.38
C LEU A 769 0.58 -2.34 34.04
N ASP A 770 1.25 -2.39 35.19
CA ASP A 770 1.77 -1.18 35.84
C ASP A 770 2.88 -0.50 35.02
N ASP A 771 3.67 -1.23 34.24
CA ASP A 771 4.66 -0.66 33.33
C ASP A 771 3.96 0.08 32.16
N VAL A 772 2.85 -0.46 31.66
CA VAL A 772 2.02 0.22 30.64
C VAL A 772 1.42 1.51 31.19
N LYS A 773 0.91 1.47 32.43
CA LYS A 773 0.38 2.67 33.14
C LYS A 773 1.48 3.72 33.37
N ALA A 774 2.68 3.28 33.73
CA ALA A 774 3.83 4.17 33.88
C ALA A 774 4.21 4.83 32.54
N THR A 775 4.17 4.07 31.45
CA THR A 775 4.41 4.58 30.10
C THR A 775 3.34 5.60 29.69
N GLN A 776 2.06 5.29 29.92
CA GLN A 776 0.95 6.23 29.72
C GLN A 776 1.17 7.54 30.48
N GLN A 777 1.54 7.46 31.76
CA GLN A 777 1.77 8.62 32.61
C GLN A 777 2.95 9.47 32.15
N GLN A 778 4.04 8.80 31.72
CA GLN A 778 5.26 9.48 31.29
C GLN A 778 5.13 10.08 29.90
N TRP A 779 4.56 9.36 28.95
CA TRP A 779 4.64 9.67 27.52
C TRP A 779 3.39 10.27 26.92
N VAL A 780 2.23 10.17 27.57
CA VAL A 780 0.96 10.53 26.95
C VAL A 780 0.13 11.47 27.82
N LYS A 781 -0.16 11.10 29.05
CA LYS A 781 -1.06 11.84 29.92
C LYS A 781 -0.55 13.23 30.28
N GLY A 782 -1.44 14.24 30.21
CA GLY A 782 -1.16 15.60 30.67
C GLY A 782 -0.14 16.38 29.84
N ARG A 783 0.12 15.95 28.62
CA ARG A 783 0.99 16.64 27.67
C ARG A 783 0.25 17.80 27.00
N PRO A 784 0.96 18.86 26.57
CA PRO A 784 0.41 19.78 25.60
C PRO A 784 0.31 19.09 24.22
N TYR A 785 -0.74 19.40 23.46
CA TYR A 785 -0.98 18.83 22.14
C TYR A 785 -1.16 19.90 21.07
N THR A 786 -0.63 19.64 19.89
CA THR A 786 -1.05 20.31 18.67
C THR A 786 -2.19 19.50 18.06
N TYR A 787 -3.36 20.09 17.97
CA TYR A 787 -4.56 19.47 17.38
C TYR A 787 -4.68 19.92 15.93
N GLY A 788 -4.62 19.02 14.97
CA GLY A 788 -4.84 19.29 13.56
C GLY A 788 -6.19 18.84 13.09
N ILE A 789 -6.92 19.71 12.41
CA ILE A 789 -8.24 19.40 11.90
C ILE A 789 -8.34 19.82 10.44
N LEU A 790 -8.68 18.85 9.59
CA LEU A 790 -9.05 19.09 8.20
C LEU A 790 -10.54 18.78 8.04
N GLY A 791 -11.36 19.77 7.74
CA GLY A 791 -12.80 19.60 7.60
C GLY A 791 -13.52 20.85 7.14
N ASP A 792 -14.84 20.78 7.01
CA ASP A 792 -15.63 21.94 6.64
C ASP A 792 -15.85 22.86 7.85
N ILE A 793 -15.03 23.89 7.95
CA ILE A 793 -14.99 24.83 9.07
C ILE A 793 -16.37 25.41 9.44
N LYS A 794 -17.27 25.55 8.46
CA LYS A 794 -18.64 26.07 8.70
C LYS A 794 -19.46 25.15 9.57
N ASN A 795 -19.15 23.85 9.55
CA ASN A 795 -19.87 22.79 10.27
C ASN A 795 -19.16 22.38 11.58
N LEU A 796 -18.06 23.05 11.97
CA LEU A 796 -17.30 22.73 13.17
C LEU A 796 -17.64 23.67 14.33
N ASP A 797 -17.66 23.16 15.57
CA ASP A 797 -17.80 23.99 16.77
C ASP A 797 -16.47 24.66 17.14
N LEU A 798 -16.25 25.86 16.58
CA LEU A 798 -15.06 26.66 16.85
C LEU A 798 -14.97 27.14 18.32
N ASN A 799 -16.10 27.23 19.06
CA ASN A 799 -16.07 27.60 20.47
C ASN A 799 -15.48 26.47 21.30
N TYR A 800 -15.86 25.25 20.99
CA TYR A 800 -15.26 24.08 21.61
C TYR A 800 -13.74 24.01 21.29
N LEU A 801 -13.35 24.16 20.03
CA LEU A 801 -11.94 24.11 19.62
C LEU A 801 -11.08 25.16 20.34
N LYS A 802 -11.61 26.36 20.65
CA LYS A 802 -10.91 27.38 21.44
C LYS A 802 -10.61 26.94 22.88
N THR A 803 -11.36 25.97 23.41
CA THR A 803 -11.09 25.42 24.75
C THR A 803 -9.83 24.53 24.77
N LEU A 804 -9.46 23.95 23.62
CA LEU A 804 -8.28 23.12 23.46
C LEU A 804 -6.99 23.95 23.32
N GLY A 805 -7.10 25.18 22.83
CA GLY A 805 -5.99 26.11 22.65
C GLY A 805 -6.28 27.21 21.63
N PRO A 806 -5.33 28.13 21.40
CA PRO A 806 -5.43 29.10 20.33
C PRO A 806 -5.52 28.43 18.96
N ILE A 807 -6.46 28.91 18.13
CA ILE A 807 -6.68 28.38 16.79
C ILE A 807 -5.84 29.19 15.78
N ARG A 808 -5.06 28.48 14.97
CA ARG A 808 -4.45 28.98 13.73
C ARG A 808 -5.14 28.32 12.55
N THR A 809 -5.82 29.11 11.74
CA THR A 809 -6.30 28.63 10.43
C THR A 809 -5.18 28.78 9.40
N VAL A 810 -4.93 27.72 8.64
CA VAL A 810 -3.89 27.67 7.60
C VAL A 810 -4.52 27.49 6.24
N SER A 811 -3.93 28.10 5.22
CA SER A 811 -4.35 27.93 3.83
C SER A 811 -3.73 26.69 3.19
N GLN A 812 -4.25 26.28 2.03
CA GLN A 812 -3.64 25.22 1.23
C GLN A 812 -2.23 25.61 0.79
N GLU A 813 -1.99 26.85 0.42
CA GLU A 813 -0.66 27.34 0.03
C GLU A 813 0.35 27.20 1.18
N GLU A 814 -0.05 27.51 2.42
CA GLU A 814 0.82 27.37 3.59
C GLU A 814 1.20 25.92 3.86
N ILE A 815 0.25 24.96 3.79
CA ILE A 815 0.51 23.56 4.12
C ILE A 815 1.20 22.81 2.98
N PHE A 816 0.94 23.16 1.72
CA PHE A 816 1.59 22.53 0.57
C PHE A 816 2.94 23.16 0.22
N GLY A 817 3.09 24.47 0.42
CA GLY A 817 4.31 25.22 0.08
C GLY A 817 4.37 25.68 -1.38
N TYR A 818 3.25 25.59 -2.13
CA TYR A 818 3.14 26.02 -3.52
C TYR A 818 1.76 26.52 -3.88
#